data_6ec75b34a71c33c2b85337d6315a69a1
#
_entry.id   6ec75b34a71c33c2b85337d6315a69a1
#
_cell.length_a   1.000
_cell.length_b   1.000
_cell.length_c   1.000
_cell.angle_alpha   90.00
_cell.angle_beta   90.00
_cell.angle_gamma   90.00
#
_symmetry.space_group_name_H-M   'P 1'
#
loop_
_entity.id
_entity.type
_entity.pdbx_description
1 polymer ?
#
loop_
_entity_poly.entity_id
_entity_poly.type
_entity_poly.pdbx_seq_one_letter_code
_entity_poly.pdbx_strand_id
1 'polypeptide(L)'
;MRYLVAFFLLGILWEFTPMVEAQTKSAGWTPELMMTVRRVAHVRPSPDAKRVAYSVAEAVMTEDRSEFVSQIWIANADGSNTTQMTFATKSSSNPIWSPDGKWIAFTSDRAGKSNLYRQSVSGGEAEQLTDVKSGVGLFAWNPDGQQIAFVMSDPPTDADDKAAKAKDDFRWIDRNFKMDRLHLVSVEKDKEGQRVPRVLTTGNFSISVAARPGGGSFDWSPDGKSIVFAHRKSPGADDWTTSDISIVDVTSGKVAPLATTGASEFAPLFSPDGKSVALITSDDPPRWAGNYVLQVVSVADRKTRTLPETPDRQPTLIGWSHDGTRLFFTETRGTLNRLSAMQVESGKIEELIAGSDLLRSFELNATGSAFGFVREAPQKAPEACVSPTGRIVATQVSQANSHLPNVSLGKVEVLQWKSTDGQVIEGLLTYPAGYKPGTRVPLLLQIHGGPMGVFVQSFAGNAGNYPNAAFASRGFALLQPNPRGSAGYGQKFRYANYQDWGGGDFRDIMAGVDRVIEMGVADPERMGVMGWSYGGYMTSWTITQTKRFKAASVGAAVTNLVSFTGTADIPGFLPDYFGGQPWEDLKLYAARSPVLQAKGVTTPTLVQHGEADVRVPVSQGYEFYNAVKQQGVPVEMLILPRQPHGPTEPRMILKIMQTNLDWFEKYLRP
;
A
#
# COMPACT_ATOMS: atom_id res chain seq x y z
N MET A 1 95.03 3.87 25.43
CA MET A 1 93.64 3.78 25.91
C MET A 1 92.72 3.56 24.69
N ARG A 2 92.37 2.33 24.42
CA ARG A 2 91.47 1.95 23.32
C ARG A 2 90.45 1.00 23.92
N TYR A 3 89.17 1.36 23.90
CA TYR A 3 88.06 0.50 24.30
C TYR A 3 87.54 -0.23 23.08
N LEU A 4 87.50 -1.56 23.12
CA LEU A 4 86.81 -2.42 22.20
C LEU A 4 85.32 -2.46 22.62
N VAL A 5 84.45 -2.29 21.67
CA VAL A 5 82.99 -2.56 21.83
C VAL A 5 82.65 -3.78 20.99
N ALA A 6 82.22 -4.83 21.68
CA ALA A 6 81.73 -6.07 21.07
C ALA A 6 80.28 -5.94 20.72
N PHE A 7 79.92 -6.22 19.45
CA PHE A 7 78.49 -6.32 18.98
C PHE A 7 78.01 -7.75 19.18
N PHE A 8 76.95 -7.92 19.98
CA PHE A 8 76.16 -9.16 20.03
C PHE A 8 75.03 -9.04 18.97
N LEU A 9 75.03 -9.97 18.01
CA LEU A 9 73.90 -10.19 17.06
C LEU A 9 72.96 -11.17 17.76
N LEU A 10 71.71 -10.64 18.11
CA LEU A 10 70.53 -11.44 18.43
C LEU A 10 69.77 -11.74 17.16
N GLY A 11 69.74 -12.97 16.69
CA GLY A 11 68.91 -13.48 15.65
C GLY A 11 67.46 -13.63 16.18
N ILE A 12 66.51 -12.84 15.65
CA ILE A 12 65.11 -13.03 15.91
C ILE A 12 64.56 -13.98 14.82
N LEU A 13 64.23 -15.19 15.21
CA LEU A 13 63.43 -16.14 14.42
C LEU A 13 61.97 -15.60 14.38
N TRP A 14 61.54 -15.16 13.22
CA TRP A 14 60.11 -14.91 12.95
C TRP A 14 59.45 -16.25 12.63
N GLU A 15 58.63 -16.74 13.55
CA GLU A 15 57.66 -17.79 13.26
C GLU A 15 56.53 -17.19 12.39
N PHE A 16 56.45 -17.65 11.16
CA PHE A 16 55.29 -17.41 10.30
C PHE A 16 54.11 -18.25 10.82
N THR A 17 53.24 -17.67 11.64
CA THR A 17 51.89 -18.20 11.85
C THR A 17 51.05 -17.93 10.59
N PRO A 18 50.44 -18.95 9.97
CA PRO A 18 49.52 -18.67 8.85
C PRO A 18 48.34 -17.89 9.37
N MET A 19 48.16 -16.68 8.86
CA MET A 19 46.88 -15.96 9.00
C MET A 19 45.78 -16.84 8.38
N VAL A 20 44.98 -17.46 9.23
CA VAL A 20 43.70 -18.01 8.83
C VAL A 20 42.87 -16.81 8.36
N GLU A 21 42.71 -16.66 7.03
CA GLU A 21 41.70 -15.79 6.45
C GLU A 21 40.36 -16.20 7.07
N ALA A 22 39.90 -15.39 8.03
CA ALA A 22 38.50 -15.42 8.45
C ALA A 22 37.68 -15.08 7.19
N GLN A 23 37.13 -16.10 6.55
CA GLN A 23 36.05 -15.90 5.58
C GLN A 23 35.01 -15.03 6.27
N THR A 24 34.96 -13.75 5.93
CA THR A 24 33.87 -12.87 6.28
C THR A 24 32.62 -13.50 5.69
N LYS A 25 31.82 -14.22 6.51
CA LYS A 25 30.48 -14.61 6.16
C LYS A 25 29.83 -13.32 5.64
N SER A 26 29.44 -13.28 4.37
CA SER A 26 28.74 -12.15 3.79
C SER A 26 27.60 -11.83 4.73
N ALA A 27 27.59 -10.60 5.25
CA ALA A 27 26.54 -10.17 6.16
C ALA A 27 25.20 -10.33 5.40
N GLY A 28 24.29 -11.16 5.94
CA GLY A 28 22.96 -11.36 5.36
C GLY A 28 22.11 -10.08 5.41
N TRP A 29 20.91 -10.14 4.95
CA TRP A 29 19.95 -9.03 5.08
C TRP A 29 19.69 -8.73 6.56
N THR A 30 19.61 -7.44 6.89
CA THR A 30 19.25 -6.92 8.21
C THR A 30 18.12 -5.92 8.10
N PRO A 31 17.38 -5.62 9.18
CA PRO A 31 16.38 -4.55 9.17
C PRO A 31 16.93 -3.21 8.68
N GLU A 32 18.17 -2.85 9.02
CA GLU A 32 18.84 -1.62 8.58
C GLU A 32 19.08 -1.64 7.07
N LEU A 33 19.55 -2.74 6.50
CA LEU A 33 19.74 -2.88 5.06
C LEU A 33 18.39 -2.81 4.33
N MET A 34 17.32 -3.42 4.86
CA MET A 34 15.98 -3.32 4.30
C MET A 34 15.48 -1.86 4.28
N MET A 35 15.82 -1.05 5.28
CA MET A 35 15.49 0.38 5.29
C MET A 35 16.19 1.19 4.20
N THR A 36 17.25 0.69 3.58
CA THR A 36 17.93 1.37 2.45
C THR A 36 17.27 1.10 1.10
N VAL A 37 16.31 0.18 1.02
CA VAL A 37 15.57 -0.09 -0.20
C VAL A 37 14.72 1.14 -0.57
N ARG A 38 15.02 1.72 -1.73
CA ARG A 38 14.30 2.88 -2.24
C ARG A 38 12.95 2.50 -2.83
N ARG A 39 11.95 3.29 -2.53
CA ARG A 39 10.58 3.10 -3.02
C ARG A 39 10.38 3.88 -4.32
N VAL A 40 10.08 3.17 -5.40
CA VAL A 40 9.76 3.77 -6.70
C VAL A 40 8.25 3.87 -6.85
N ALA A 41 7.75 5.02 -7.30
CA ALA A 41 6.33 5.28 -7.49
C ALA A 41 6.08 6.32 -8.61
N HIS A 42 4.80 6.50 -8.99
CA HIS A 42 4.36 7.53 -9.93
C HIS A 42 5.17 7.55 -11.23
N VAL A 43 5.27 6.38 -11.88
CA VAL A 43 6.01 6.25 -13.15
C VAL A 43 5.13 6.73 -14.29
N ARG A 44 5.40 7.93 -14.82
CA ARG A 44 4.55 8.61 -15.82
C ARG A 44 5.29 8.92 -17.10
N PRO A 45 4.99 8.23 -18.20
CA PRO A 45 5.50 8.59 -19.51
C PRO A 45 4.98 9.95 -19.96
N SER A 46 5.83 10.71 -20.67
CA SER A 46 5.46 12.00 -21.27
C SER A 46 4.36 11.82 -22.32
N PRO A 47 3.64 12.91 -22.69
CA PRO A 47 2.62 12.84 -23.74
C PRO A 47 3.10 12.24 -25.05
N ASP A 48 4.35 12.50 -25.46
CA ASP A 48 5.00 11.94 -26.66
C ASP A 48 5.65 10.56 -26.43
N ALA A 49 5.51 9.99 -25.23
CA ALA A 49 6.11 8.72 -24.80
C ALA A 49 7.64 8.61 -24.94
N LYS A 50 8.37 9.73 -25.10
CA LYS A 50 9.83 9.70 -25.26
C LYS A 50 10.59 9.80 -23.94
N ARG A 51 9.96 10.34 -22.90
CA ARG A 51 10.54 10.52 -21.57
C ARG A 51 9.61 9.94 -20.51
N VAL A 52 10.15 9.72 -19.31
CA VAL A 52 9.42 9.20 -18.16
C VAL A 52 9.81 9.98 -16.92
N ALA A 53 8.83 10.50 -16.20
CA ALA A 53 9.03 11.05 -14.87
C ALA A 53 8.62 10.01 -13.83
N TYR A 54 9.36 9.91 -12.72
CA TYR A 54 9.01 9.01 -11.61
C TYR A 54 9.52 9.57 -10.30
N SER A 55 8.96 9.11 -9.19
CA SER A 55 9.42 9.48 -7.86
C SER A 55 10.17 8.32 -7.20
N VAL A 56 11.23 8.68 -6.45
CA VAL A 56 12.03 7.76 -5.64
C VAL A 56 12.05 8.29 -4.22
N ALA A 57 11.58 7.49 -3.26
CA ALA A 57 11.62 7.84 -1.85
C ALA A 57 12.65 6.99 -1.11
N GLU A 58 13.40 7.64 -0.22
CA GLU A 58 14.36 7.00 0.67
C GLU A 58 14.09 7.36 2.13
N ALA A 59 14.49 6.50 3.04
CA ALA A 59 14.38 6.75 4.47
C ALA A 59 15.47 7.72 4.93
N VAL A 60 15.06 8.82 5.55
CA VAL A 60 15.95 9.79 6.19
C VAL A 60 15.80 9.67 7.70
N MET A 61 16.86 9.24 8.36
CA MET A 61 16.93 9.06 9.81
C MET A 61 18.17 9.79 10.34
N THR A 62 17.98 11.01 10.84
CA THR A 62 19.00 11.83 11.50
C THR A 62 18.61 12.04 12.96
N GLU A 63 19.40 12.75 13.74
CA GLU A 63 19.08 13.00 15.17
C GLU A 63 17.66 13.55 15.35
N ASP A 64 17.25 14.50 14.50
CA ASP A 64 16.00 15.26 14.57
C ASP A 64 14.94 14.83 13.51
N ARG A 65 15.26 13.90 12.59
CA ARG A 65 14.37 13.52 11.48
C ARG A 65 14.15 12.02 11.40
N SER A 66 12.91 11.63 11.10
CA SER A 66 12.53 10.25 10.78
C SER A 66 11.37 10.28 9.78
N GLU A 67 11.69 10.41 8.50
CA GLU A 67 10.69 10.56 7.43
C GLU A 67 11.17 9.91 6.12
N PHE A 68 10.25 9.49 5.27
CA PHE A 68 10.58 9.14 3.89
C PHE A 68 10.58 10.42 3.05
N VAL A 69 11.71 10.69 2.38
CA VAL A 69 11.85 11.84 1.49
C VAL A 69 11.81 11.37 0.06
N SER A 70 10.85 11.87 -0.69
CA SER A 70 10.67 11.57 -2.11
C SER A 70 11.28 12.66 -2.98
N GLN A 71 11.97 12.26 -4.06
CA GLN A 71 12.47 13.17 -5.09
C GLN A 71 12.03 12.69 -6.47
N ILE A 72 11.93 13.63 -7.40
CA ILE A 72 11.50 13.38 -8.78
C ILE A 72 12.71 13.17 -9.67
N TRP A 73 12.61 12.16 -10.50
CA TRP A 73 13.59 11.78 -11.50
C TRP A 73 12.96 11.79 -12.88
N ILE A 74 13.76 12.02 -13.91
CA ILE A 74 13.37 11.95 -15.31
C ILE A 74 14.40 11.11 -16.07
N ALA A 75 13.93 10.31 -17.02
CA ALA A 75 14.76 9.51 -17.92
C ALA A 75 14.17 9.51 -19.33
N ASN A 76 14.96 9.16 -20.33
CA ASN A 76 14.42 8.77 -21.62
C ASN A 76 13.68 7.42 -21.52
N ALA A 77 12.73 7.19 -22.42
CA ALA A 77 11.95 5.93 -22.42
C ALA A 77 12.79 4.67 -22.75
N ASP A 78 14.01 4.85 -23.27
CA ASP A 78 14.99 3.77 -23.48
C ASP A 78 15.88 3.52 -22.24
N GLY A 79 15.67 4.26 -21.14
CA GLY A 79 16.46 4.17 -19.91
C GLY A 79 17.73 5.02 -19.88
N SER A 80 18.04 5.74 -20.96
CA SER A 80 19.18 6.66 -21.02
C SER A 80 18.88 8.00 -20.36
N ASN A 81 19.93 8.81 -20.10
CA ASN A 81 19.83 10.18 -19.59
C ASN A 81 19.00 10.33 -18.30
N THR A 82 19.15 9.38 -17.37
CA THR A 82 18.50 9.47 -16.07
C THR A 82 19.08 10.62 -15.24
N THR A 83 18.21 11.56 -14.82
CA THR A 83 18.59 12.75 -14.06
C THR A 83 17.63 13.00 -12.92
N GLN A 84 18.15 13.34 -11.74
CA GLN A 84 17.33 13.84 -10.64
C GLN A 84 16.88 15.26 -10.93
N MET A 85 15.61 15.54 -10.73
CA MET A 85 14.98 16.81 -11.06
C MET A 85 14.79 17.72 -9.83
N THR A 86 14.49 17.13 -8.68
CA THR A 86 14.26 17.86 -7.43
C THR A 86 15.26 17.46 -6.34
N PHE A 87 15.72 18.46 -5.55
CA PHE A 87 16.79 18.31 -4.55
C PHE A 87 16.42 18.91 -3.18
N ALA A 88 15.13 19.19 -2.94
CA ALA A 88 14.68 19.77 -1.69
C ALA A 88 14.96 18.84 -0.50
N THR A 89 15.18 19.40 0.69
CA THR A 89 15.34 18.63 1.93
C THR A 89 14.03 17.95 2.37
N LYS A 90 12.89 18.41 1.85
CA LYS A 90 11.55 17.87 2.00
C LYS A 90 11.11 17.17 0.72
N SER A 91 10.01 16.39 0.82
CA SER A 91 9.51 15.62 -0.30
C SER A 91 9.07 16.48 -1.49
N SER A 92 9.32 15.95 -2.67
CA SER A 92 8.71 16.32 -3.94
C SER A 92 8.22 15.03 -4.60
N SER A 93 6.91 14.94 -4.89
CA SER A 93 6.30 13.68 -5.32
C SER A 93 5.15 13.90 -6.31
N ASN A 94 4.64 12.80 -6.86
CA ASN A 94 3.50 12.81 -7.78
C ASN A 94 3.73 13.68 -9.03
N PRO A 95 4.79 13.46 -9.83
CA PRO A 95 5.07 14.26 -11.02
C PRO A 95 3.98 14.04 -12.10
N ILE A 96 3.41 15.12 -12.65
CA ILE A 96 2.45 15.07 -13.76
C ILE A 96 2.94 16.00 -14.88
N TRP A 97 3.08 15.46 -16.08
CA TRP A 97 3.47 16.20 -17.27
C TRP A 97 2.41 17.24 -17.66
N SER A 98 2.85 18.42 -18.07
CA SER A 98 1.97 19.34 -18.81
C SER A 98 1.56 18.73 -20.15
N PRO A 99 0.41 19.10 -20.72
CA PRO A 99 -0.06 18.56 -22.01
C PRO A 99 0.95 18.76 -23.16
N ASP A 100 1.72 19.83 -23.15
CA ASP A 100 2.78 20.12 -24.14
C ASP A 100 4.12 19.43 -23.86
N GLY A 101 4.22 18.70 -22.74
CA GLY A 101 5.42 17.97 -22.33
C GLY A 101 6.63 18.83 -21.95
N LYS A 102 6.46 20.14 -21.72
CA LYS A 102 7.56 21.06 -21.36
C LYS A 102 7.74 21.25 -19.86
N TRP A 103 6.71 20.96 -19.07
CA TRP A 103 6.70 21.14 -17.63
C TRP A 103 6.30 19.85 -16.90
N ILE A 104 6.77 19.73 -15.68
CA ILE A 104 6.27 18.75 -14.72
C ILE A 104 5.71 19.54 -13.54
N ALA A 105 4.41 19.33 -13.23
CA ALA A 105 3.82 19.75 -11.98
C ALA A 105 3.97 18.63 -10.94
N PHE A 106 4.10 19.01 -9.67
CA PHE A 106 4.28 18.06 -8.57
C PHE A 106 3.88 18.69 -7.23
N THR A 107 3.63 17.87 -6.25
CA THR A 107 3.44 18.32 -4.87
C THR A 107 4.76 18.35 -4.12
N SER A 108 4.95 19.36 -3.28
CA SER A 108 6.11 19.46 -2.38
C SER A 108 5.72 20.14 -1.06
N ASP A 109 6.28 19.64 0.03
CA ASP A 109 6.13 20.20 1.39
C ASP A 109 7.32 21.08 1.83
N ARG A 110 8.14 21.53 0.86
CA ARG A 110 9.31 22.39 1.09
C ARG A 110 9.00 23.71 1.80
N ALA A 111 7.76 24.21 1.68
CA ALA A 111 7.27 25.41 2.38
C ALA A 111 6.42 25.08 3.62
N GLY A 112 6.51 23.84 4.16
CA GLY A 112 5.86 23.41 5.39
C GLY A 112 4.56 22.61 5.18
N LYS A 113 3.73 22.96 4.20
CA LYS A 113 2.54 22.21 3.78
C LYS A 113 2.68 21.78 2.33
N SER A 114 2.02 20.69 1.97
CA SER A 114 1.98 20.21 0.59
C SER A 114 1.37 21.28 -0.32
N ASN A 115 2.13 21.76 -1.27
CA ASN A 115 1.70 22.75 -2.26
C ASN A 115 2.08 22.28 -3.66
N LEU A 116 1.43 22.85 -4.70
CA LEU A 116 1.77 22.61 -6.10
C LEU A 116 2.95 23.45 -6.53
N TYR A 117 3.85 22.79 -7.23
CA TYR A 117 5.00 23.40 -7.92
C TYR A 117 5.01 22.94 -9.37
N ARG A 118 5.63 23.71 -10.26
CA ARG A 118 6.02 23.26 -11.60
C ARG A 118 7.51 23.49 -11.81
N GLN A 119 8.12 22.66 -12.64
CA GLN A 119 9.51 22.85 -13.06
C GLN A 119 9.64 22.51 -14.54
N SER A 120 10.42 23.32 -15.28
CA SER A 120 10.72 23.04 -16.68
C SER A 120 11.57 21.79 -16.81
N VAL A 121 11.26 20.95 -17.79
CA VAL A 121 12.08 19.76 -18.10
C VAL A 121 13.42 20.11 -18.74
N SER A 122 13.62 21.37 -19.14
CA SER A 122 14.89 21.89 -19.60
C SER A 122 15.81 22.37 -18.47
N GLY A 123 15.35 22.25 -17.21
CA GLY A 123 16.07 22.71 -16.02
C GLY A 123 15.51 24.00 -15.43
N GLY A 124 16.23 24.56 -14.46
CA GLY A 124 15.81 25.73 -13.70
C GLY A 124 15.16 25.38 -12.35
N GLU A 125 14.81 26.39 -11.58
CA GLU A 125 14.17 26.22 -10.26
C GLU A 125 12.68 25.91 -10.38
N ALA A 126 12.16 25.22 -9.39
CA ALA A 126 10.73 24.92 -9.29
C ALA A 126 9.94 26.17 -8.89
N GLU A 127 8.91 26.50 -9.65
CA GLU A 127 7.99 27.61 -9.39
C GLU A 127 6.81 27.12 -8.55
N GLN A 128 6.51 27.82 -7.46
CA GLN A 128 5.33 27.53 -6.63
C GLN A 128 4.06 28.04 -7.30
N LEU A 129 3.05 27.18 -7.43
CA LEU A 129 1.76 27.52 -8.03
C LEU A 129 0.68 27.81 -6.99
N THR A 130 0.77 27.21 -5.79
CA THR A 130 -0.21 27.41 -4.71
C THR A 130 0.50 27.72 -3.40
N ASP A 131 -0.17 28.49 -2.53
CA ASP A 131 0.21 28.71 -1.14
C ASP A 131 -1.02 28.54 -0.26
N VAL A 132 -1.34 27.28 0.07
CA VAL A 132 -2.57 26.90 0.75
C VAL A 132 -2.30 26.30 2.15
N LYS A 133 -3.17 26.59 3.11
CA LYS A 133 -3.00 26.18 4.51
C LYS A 133 -3.31 24.70 4.76
N SER A 134 -4.28 24.13 4.05
CA SER A 134 -4.73 22.73 4.27
C SER A 134 -3.90 21.70 3.51
N GLY A 135 -3.04 22.15 2.61
CA GLY A 135 -2.25 21.29 1.73
C GLY A 135 -3.02 20.82 0.49
N VAL A 136 -2.27 20.52 -0.57
CA VAL A 136 -2.79 20.01 -1.84
C VAL A 136 -2.74 18.49 -1.84
N GLY A 137 -3.86 17.86 -2.19
CA GLY A 137 -3.99 16.42 -2.43
C GLY A 137 -3.76 16.04 -3.90
N LEU A 138 -4.74 15.37 -4.51
CA LEU A 138 -4.71 15.00 -5.93
C LEU A 138 -4.81 16.25 -6.81
N PHE A 139 -4.18 16.21 -7.97
CA PHE A 139 -4.26 17.30 -8.95
C PHE A 139 -4.12 16.78 -10.38
N ALA A 140 -4.60 17.55 -11.36
CA ALA A 140 -4.49 17.26 -12.78
C ALA A 140 -4.46 18.56 -13.61
N TRP A 141 -3.68 18.54 -14.69
CA TRP A 141 -3.67 19.64 -15.67
C TRP A 141 -4.97 19.68 -16.47
N ASN A 142 -5.49 20.87 -16.74
CA ASN A 142 -6.44 21.07 -17.83
C ASN A 142 -5.76 20.68 -19.15
N PRO A 143 -6.47 20.05 -20.10
CA PRO A 143 -5.92 19.70 -21.42
C PRO A 143 -5.29 20.86 -22.21
N ASP A 144 -5.68 22.10 -21.96
CA ASP A 144 -5.08 23.29 -22.57
C ASP A 144 -3.76 23.73 -21.91
N GLY A 145 -3.40 23.15 -20.75
CA GLY A 145 -2.19 23.47 -20.00
C GLY A 145 -2.21 24.81 -19.25
N GLN A 146 -3.36 25.52 -19.21
CA GLN A 146 -3.44 26.85 -18.60
C GLN A 146 -3.88 26.84 -17.13
N GLN A 147 -4.52 25.77 -16.71
CA GLN A 147 -5.02 25.60 -15.34
C GLN A 147 -4.70 24.21 -14.79
N ILE A 148 -4.68 24.13 -13.46
CA ILE A 148 -4.60 22.86 -12.73
C ILE A 148 -5.81 22.76 -11.79
N ALA A 149 -6.52 21.65 -11.87
CA ALA A 149 -7.51 21.28 -10.86
C ALA A 149 -6.81 20.51 -9.74
N PHE A 150 -7.20 20.77 -8.50
CA PHE A 150 -6.66 20.06 -7.35
C PHE A 150 -7.67 19.89 -6.23
N VAL A 151 -7.49 18.89 -5.40
CA VAL A 151 -8.29 18.64 -4.22
C VAL A 151 -7.61 19.20 -2.99
N MET A 152 -8.37 19.88 -2.15
CA MET A 152 -7.94 20.42 -0.87
C MET A 152 -9.11 20.37 0.11
N SER A 153 -8.82 20.01 1.37
CA SER A 153 -9.82 20.08 2.45
C SER A 153 -10.13 21.52 2.81
N ASP A 154 -11.38 21.77 3.21
CA ASP A 154 -11.80 23.08 3.72
C ASP A 154 -10.83 23.54 4.82
N PRO A 155 -10.25 24.74 4.74
CA PRO A 155 -9.28 25.23 5.73
C PRO A 155 -9.95 25.49 7.08
N PRO A 156 -9.18 25.50 8.18
CA PRO A 156 -9.66 26.04 9.44
C PRO A 156 -10.17 27.47 9.26
N THR A 157 -11.28 27.78 9.90
CA THR A 157 -11.84 29.14 9.95
C THR A 157 -11.15 29.97 11.03
N ASP A 158 -11.29 31.30 10.99
CA ASP A 158 -10.82 32.18 12.08
C ASP A 158 -11.46 31.81 13.43
N ALA A 159 -12.69 31.30 13.41
CA ALA A 159 -13.37 30.78 14.60
C ALA A 159 -12.69 29.51 15.14
N ASP A 160 -12.31 28.56 14.27
CA ASP A 160 -11.57 27.36 14.66
C ASP A 160 -10.21 27.73 15.28
N ASP A 161 -9.47 28.66 14.66
CA ASP A 161 -8.17 29.13 15.15
C ASP A 161 -8.31 29.84 16.50
N LYS A 162 -9.38 30.65 16.70
CA LYS A 162 -9.68 31.31 17.96
C LYS A 162 -10.05 30.32 19.06
N ALA A 163 -10.88 29.33 18.75
CA ALA A 163 -11.26 28.25 19.66
C ALA A 163 -10.03 27.44 20.11
N ALA A 164 -9.16 27.06 19.17
CA ALA A 164 -7.93 26.33 19.47
C ALA A 164 -6.98 27.10 20.40
N LYS A 165 -6.81 28.43 20.18
CA LYS A 165 -6.02 29.30 21.04
C LYS A 165 -6.64 29.41 22.43
N ALA A 166 -7.97 29.47 22.54
CA ALA A 166 -8.71 29.57 23.81
C ALA A 166 -8.82 28.22 24.55
N LYS A 167 -8.38 27.09 23.94
CA LYS A 167 -8.62 25.73 24.43
C LYS A 167 -10.11 25.39 24.54
N ASP A 168 -10.93 25.95 23.64
CA ASP A 168 -12.36 25.74 23.47
C ASP A 168 -12.64 24.99 22.16
N ASP A 169 -11.72 24.07 21.80
CA ASP A 169 -11.65 23.36 20.52
C ASP A 169 -12.25 21.94 20.61
N PHE A 170 -13.30 21.79 21.42
CA PHE A 170 -14.06 20.53 21.49
C PHE A 170 -14.69 20.16 20.12
N ARG A 171 -14.86 18.87 19.87
CA ARG A 171 -15.42 18.36 18.62
C ARG A 171 -16.71 17.60 18.89
N TRP A 172 -17.71 17.88 18.05
CA TRP A 172 -18.87 17.02 17.93
C TRP A 172 -18.57 15.95 16.85
N ILE A 173 -18.86 14.70 17.19
CA ILE A 173 -18.75 13.60 16.22
C ILE A 173 -19.83 13.78 15.15
N ASP A 174 -19.51 13.47 13.89
CA ASP A 174 -20.39 13.56 12.70
C ASP A 174 -20.96 14.97 12.41
N ARG A 175 -20.23 16.02 12.84
CA ARG A 175 -20.57 17.42 12.58
C ARG A 175 -19.34 18.23 12.18
N ASN A 176 -19.60 19.34 11.44
CA ASN A 176 -18.59 20.33 11.06
C ASN A 176 -17.38 19.73 10.34
N PHE A 177 -17.62 18.76 9.45
CA PHE A 177 -16.58 18.18 8.64
C PHE A 177 -15.85 19.23 7.82
N LYS A 178 -14.53 19.10 7.70
CA LYS A 178 -13.72 19.79 6.69
C LYS A 178 -13.79 18.96 5.43
N MET A 179 -14.67 19.36 4.50
CA MET A 179 -14.91 18.63 3.26
C MET A 179 -13.75 18.82 2.29
N ASP A 180 -13.43 17.78 1.54
CA ASP A 180 -12.50 17.88 0.43
C ASP A 180 -13.22 18.50 -0.78
N ARG A 181 -12.60 19.51 -1.41
CA ARG A 181 -13.17 20.29 -2.51
C ARG A 181 -12.26 20.29 -3.72
N LEU A 182 -12.85 20.35 -4.90
CA LEU A 182 -12.12 20.69 -6.12
C LEU A 182 -11.88 22.20 -6.18
N HIS A 183 -10.66 22.54 -6.48
CA HIS A 183 -10.18 23.92 -6.70
C HIS A 183 -9.51 24.01 -8.06
N LEU A 184 -9.44 25.21 -8.61
CA LEU A 184 -8.69 25.56 -9.80
C LEU A 184 -7.66 26.61 -9.49
N VAL A 185 -6.46 26.48 -10.05
CA VAL A 185 -5.44 27.51 -10.05
C VAL A 185 -4.95 27.76 -11.46
N SER A 186 -4.78 29.05 -11.85
CA SER A 186 -4.14 29.41 -13.11
C SER A 186 -2.65 29.13 -13.04
N VAL A 187 -2.08 28.64 -14.13
CA VAL A 187 -0.64 28.44 -14.28
C VAL A 187 0.09 29.77 -14.40
N GLU A 188 -0.52 30.73 -15.08
CA GLU A 188 0.00 32.09 -15.21
C GLU A 188 -0.52 32.98 -14.07
N LYS A 189 0.28 33.96 -13.69
CA LYS A 189 -0.09 34.96 -12.70
C LYS A 189 -1.08 35.97 -13.28
N ASP A 190 -1.96 36.47 -12.43
CA ASP A 190 -2.86 37.58 -12.78
C ASP A 190 -2.12 38.91 -12.94
N LYS A 191 -2.86 39.98 -13.17
CA LYS A 191 -2.30 41.34 -13.37
C LYS A 191 -1.62 41.88 -12.12
N GLU A 192 -2.01 41.39 -10.97
CA GLU A 192 -1.46 41.72 -9.64
C GLU A 192 -0.21 40.85 -9.32
N GLY A 193 0.18 39.94 -10.21
CA GLY A 193 1.31 39.03 -10.01
C GLY A 193 1.01 37.84 -9.10
N GLN A 194 -0.28 37.53 -8.86
CA GLN A 194 -0.72 36.50 -7.95
C GLN A 194 -1.35 35.29 -8.66
N ARG A 195 -1.49 34.18 -7.95
CA ARG A 195 -2.30 33.00 -8.31
C ARG A 195 -3.25 32.72 -7.17
N VAL A 196 -4.52 33.04 -7.37
CA VAL A 196 -5.56 32.84 -6.36
C VAL A 196 -6.35 31.58 -6.71
N PRO A 197 -6.28 30.49 -5.92
CA PRO A 197 -7.08 29.31 -6.14
C PRO A 197 -8.56 29.64 -6.02
N ARG A 198 -9.36 29.15 -6.96
CA ARG A 198 -10.83 29.27 -6.97
C ARG A 198 -11.45 27.94 -6.59
N VAL A 199 -12.32 27.91 -5.57
CA VAL A 199 -13.13 26.73 -5.25
C VAL A 199 -14.10 26.45 -6.41
N LEU A 200 -14.14 25.22 -6.88
CA LEU A 200 -15.02 24.80 -7.97
C LEU A 200 -16.25 24.06 -7.47
N THR A 201 -16.12 23.27 -6.41
CA THR A 201 -17.24 22.50 -5.85
C THR A 201 -17.60 22.99 -4.46
N THR A 202 -18.90 23.15 -4.22
CA THR A 202 -19.49 23.53 -2.92
C THR A 202 -20.67 22.59 -2.62
N GLY A 203 -21.15 22.56 -1.39
CA GLY A 203 -22.29 21.74 -0.98
C GLY A 203 -21.95 20.72 0.11
N ASN A 204 -22.94 19.91 0.48
CA ASN A 204 -22.83 18.93 1.57
C ASN A 204 -22.29 17.58 1.08
N PHE A 205 -21.13 17.59 0.47
CA PHE A 205 -20.41 16.38 0.03
C PHE A 205 -18.91 16.64 0.06
N SER A 206 -18.13 15.58 0.16
CA SER A 206 -16.67 15.59 0.11
C SER A 206 -16.19 14.86 -1.14
N ILE A 207 -15.17 15.40 -1.84
CA ILE A 207 -14.50 14.68 -2.93
C ILE A 207 -13.90 13.39 -2.35
N SER A 208 -14.05 12.29 -3.05
CA SER A 208 -13.53 10.99 -2.61
C SER A 208 -12.04 10.88 -2.92
N VAL A 209 -11.16 11.22 -1.96
CA VAL A 209 -9.69 11.17 -2.15
C VAL A 209 -9.07 9.79 -1.90
N ALA A 210 -9.81 8.89 -1.28
CA ALA A 210 -9.39 7.51 -1.01
C ALA A 210 -10.42 6.56 -1.63
N ALA A 211 -10.53 6.58 -2.97
CA ALA A 211 -11.39 5.65 -3.67
C ALA A 211 -10.92 4.20 -3.48
N ARG A 212 -11.84 3.32 -3.18
CA ARG A 212 -11.68 1.88 -3.36
C ARG A 212 -12.46 1.45 -4.59
N PRO A 213 -11.92 0.60 -5.42
CA PRO A 213 -10.51 0.27 -5.70
C PRO A 213 -9.85 1.37 -6.54
N GLY A 214 -8.57 1.59 -6.37
CA GLY A 214 -7.75 2.67 -6.89
C GLY A 214 -8.09 3.17 -8.29
N GLY A 215 -7.96 4.46 -8.43
CA GLY A 215 -8.21 5.27 -9.61
C GLY A 215 -8.23 6.72 -9.19
N GLY A 216 -8.20 7.66 -10.14
CA GLY A 216 -8.35 9.09 -9.86
C GLY A 216 -9.74 9.39 -9.27
N SER A 217 -9.80 10.37 -8.38
CA SER A 217 -11.09 10.81 -7.83
C SER A 217 -11.82 11.77 -8.79
N PHE A 218 -11.15 12.28 -9.81
CA PHE A 218 -11.71 13.16 -10.82
C PHE A 218 -10.90 13.11 -12.11
N ASP A 219 -11.52 13.53 -13.19
CA ASP A 219 -10.91 13.62 -14.52
C ASP A 219 -11.46 14.80 -15.32
N TRP A 220 -10.63 15.40 -16.17
CA TRP A 220 -11.02 16.47 -17.08
C TRP A 220 -11.68 15.94 -18.34
N SER A 221 -12.73 16.62 -18.81
CA SER A 221 -13.19 16.39 -20.18
C SER A 221 -12.11 16.77 -21.19
N PRO A 222 -12.01 16.08 -22.34
CA PRO A 222 -10.97 16.37 -23.35
C PRO A 222 -10.98 17.80 -23.87
N ASP A 223 -12.12 18.48 -23.84
CA ASP A 223 -12.27 19.89 -24.23
C ASP A 223 -11.95 20.90 -23.10
N GLY A 224 -11.61 20.38 -21.91
CA GLY A 224 -11.25 21.18 -20.73
C GLY A 224 -12.39 21.98 -20.09
N LYS A 225 -13.65 21.76 -20.50
CA LYS A 225 -14.80 22.54 -20.01
C LYS A 225 -15.51 21.95 -18.81
N SER A 226 -15.29 20.67 -18.54
CA SER A 226 -15.93 19.97 -17.42
C SER A 226 -14.95 19.10 -16.67
N ILE A 227 -15.27 18.81 -15.41
CA ILE A 227 -14.59 17.80 -14.61
C ILE A 227 -15.64 16.80 -14.10
N VAL A 228 -15.40 15.51 -14.33
CA VAL A 228 -16.15 14.43 -13.67
C VAL A 228 -15.43 14.06 -12.37
N PHE A 229 -16.18 13.79 -11.30
CA PHE A 229 -15.59 13.50 -10.01
C PHE A 229 -16.45 12.57 -9.16
N ALA A 230 -15.78 11.77 -8.34
CA ALA A 230 -16.39 10.96 -7.29
C ALA A 230 -16.51 11.77 -6.00
N HIS A 231 -17.67 11.69 -5.36
CA HIS A 231 -17.91 12.34 -4.08
C HIS A 231 -18.76 11.47 -3.16
N ARG A 232 -18.67 11.72 -1.87
CA ARG A 232 -19.39 11.01 -0.83
C ARG A 232 -19.93 11.97 0.22
N LYS A 233 -20.80 11.49 1.11
CA LYS A 233 -21.51 12.29 2.11
C LYS A 233 -20.57 13.08 3.02
N SER A 234 -19.46 12.46 3.47
CA SER A 234 -18.45 13.10 4.33
C SER A 234 -17.05 12.56 4.05
N PRO A 235 -15.98 13.16 4.60
CA PRO A 235 -14.63 12.59 4.52
C PRO A 235 -14.44 11.33 5.38
N GLY A 236 -15.44 10.90 6.18
CA GLY A 236 -15.38 9.70 7.01
C GLY A 236 -15.09 8.43 6.21
N ALA A 237 -14.29 7.53 6.77
CA ALA A 237 -13.87 6.31 6.06
C ALA A 237 -15.05 5.38 5.76
N ASP A 238 -16.05 5.33 6.65
CA ASP A 238 -17.23 4.46 6.51
C ASP A 238 -18.24 4.98 5.47
N ASP A 239 -18.21 6.29 5.16
CA ASP A 239 -19.07 6.92 4.14
C ASP A 239 -18.67 6.57 2.68
N TRP A 240 -17.68 5.70 2.47
CA TRP A 240 -17.32 5.21 1.13
C TRP A 240 -18.52 4.56 0.42
N THR A 241 -19.46 3.99 1.18
CA THR A 241 -20.68 3.36 0.67
C THR A 241 -21.67 4.34 0.05
N THR A 242 -21.44 5.64 0.22
CA THR A 242 -22.29 6.73 -0.32
C THR A 242 -21.63 7.44 -1.50
N SER A 243 -20.65 6.79 -2.15
CA SER A 243 -19.91 7.43 -3.24
C SER A 243 -20.73 7.46 -4.54
N ASP A 244 -20.89 8.66 -5.09
CA ASP A 244 -21.59 8.97 -6.34
C ASP A 244 -20.66 9.68 -7.32
N ILE A 245 -21.03 9.70 -8.61
CA ILE A 245 -20.33 10.47 -9.64
C ILE A 245 -21.15 11.66 -10.08
N SER A 246 -20.52 12.84 -10.05
CA SER A 246 -21.06 14.08 -10.60
C SER A 246 -20.11 14.70 -11.61
N ILE A 247 -20.66 15.64 -12.41
CA ILE A 247 -19.91 16.45 -13.37
C ILE A 247 -20.08 17.92 -13.00
N VAL A 248 -19.00 18.71 -13.08
CA VAL A 248 -19.03 20.15 -12.85
C VAL A 248 -18.57 20.90 -14.10
N ASP A 249 -19.34 21.93 -14.49
CA ASP A 249 -18.93 22.90 -15.52
C ASP A 249 -17.87 23.84 -14.93
N VAL A 250 -16.72 23.91 -15.56
CA VAL A 250 -15.54 24.63 -15.06
C VAL A 250 -15.76 26.14 -15.01
N THR A 251 -16.53 26.71 -15.92
CA THR A 251 -16.80 28.14 -16.00
C THR A 251 -17.78 28.60 -14.94
N SER A 252 -18.95 27.94 -14.88
CA SER A 252 -20.06 28.32 -14.00
C SER A 252 -19.97 27.71 -12.58
N GLY A 253 -19.22 26.64 -12.39
CA GLY A 253 -19.20 25.86 -11.14
C GLY A 253 -20.49 25.04 -10.92
N LYS A 254 -21.37 24.94 -11.94
CA LYS A 254 -22.62 24.18 -11.83
C LYS A 254 -22.33 22.69 -11.77
N VAL A 255 -22.69 22.05 -10.66
CA VAL A 255 -22.61 20.59 -10.47
C VAL A 255 -23.89 19.93 -10.92
N ALA A 256 -23.78 18.81 -11.62
CA ALA A 256 -24.89 17.96 -12.02
C ALA A 256 -24.54 16.46 -11.76
N PRO A 257 -25.49 15.64 -11.27
CA PRO A 257 -25.26 14.22 -11.07
C PRO A 257 -25.04 13.52 -12.43
N LEU A 258 -24.16 12.52 -12.48
CA LEU A 258 -23.90 11.69 -13.66
C LEU A 258 -24.28 10.23 -13.44
N ALA A 259 -23.80 9.62 -12.35
CA ALA A 259 -24.18 8.28 -11.90
C ALA A 259 -24.38 8.34 -10.39
N THR A 260 -25.63 8.10 -9.96
CA THR A 260 -26.06 8.17 -8.56
C THR A 260 -27.07 7.05 -8.35
N THR A 261 -26.62 5.94 -7.74
CA THR A 261 -27.44 4.74 -7.55
C THR A 261 -27.46 4.32 -6.08
N GLY A 262 -27.98 3.14 -5.77
CA GLY A 262 -27.84 2.52 -4.43
C GLY A 262 -26.47 1.88 -4.20
N ALA A 263 -25.71 1.69 -5.28
CA ALA A 263 -24.32 1.23 -5.22
C ALA A 263 -23.35 2.38 -4.93
N SER A 264 -22.06 2.08 -4.84
CA SER A 264 -21.02 3.10 -4.76
C SER A 264 -20.26 3.18 -6.08
N GLU A 265 -20.11 4.37 -6.62
CA GLU A 265 -19.41 4.64 -7.88
C GLU A 265 -18.07 5.33 -7.63
N PHE A 266 -17.03 4.89 -8.38
CA PHE A 266 -15.64 5.34 -8.18
C PHE A 266 -14.90 5.55 -9.51
N ALA A 267 -13.72 6.20 -9.40
CA ALA A 267 -12.70 6.26 -10.44
C ALA A 267 -13.24 6.66 -11.82
N PRO A 268 -13.96 7.80 -11.94
CA PRO A 268 -14.51 8.24 -13.21
C PRO A 268 -13.41 8.72 -14.15
N LEU A 269 -13.47 8.28 -15.44
CA LEU A 269 -12.53 8.67 -16.49
C LEU A 269 -13.29 8.96 -17.79
N PHE A 270 -13.11 10.15 -18.37
CA PHE A 270 -13.67 10.47 -19.67
C PHE A 270 -13.09 9.61 -20.79
N SER A 271 -13.93 9.23 -21.73
CA SER A 271 -13.48 8.69 -23.02
C SER A 271 -12.72 9.76 -23.81
N PRO A 272 -11.79 9.38 -24.71
CA PRO A 272 -11.01 10.35 -25.49
C PRO A 272 -11.86 11.31 -26.34
N ASP A 273 -13.07 10.92 -26.73
CA ASP A 273 -14.01 11.76 -27.47
C ASP A 273 -14.93 12.61 -26.56
N GLY A 274 -14.81 12.46 -25.23
CA GLY A 274 -15.59 13.19 -24.23
C GLY A 274 -17.07 12.80 -24.13
N LYS A 275 -17.53 11.80 -24.87
CA LYS A 275 -18.97 11.45 -24.92
C LYS A 275 -19.39 10.47 -23.82
N SER A 276 -18.46 9.79 -23.23
CA SER A 276 -18.69 8.77 -22.20
C SER A 276 -17.74 8.94 -21.01
N VAL A 277 -18.15 8.38 -19.88
CA VAL A 277 -17.32 8.24 -18.68
C VAL A 277 -17.28 6.76 -18.29
N ALA A 278 -16.09 6.19 -18.19
CA ALA A 278 -15.89 4.89 -17.57
C ALA A 278 -15.77 5.06 -16.06
N LEU A 279 -16.32 4.14 -15.30
CA LEU A 279 -16.25 4.14 -13.85
C LEU A 279 -16.33 2.70 -13.29
N ILE A 280 -16.09 2.58 -12.00
CA ILE A 280 -16.24 1.35 -11.25
C ILE A 280 -17.47 1.47 -10.36
N THR A 281 -18.31 0.45 -10.33
CA THR A 281 -19.52 0.39 -9.48
C THR A 281 -19.46 -0.85 -8.60
N SER A 282 -19.81 -0.68 -7.31
CA SER A 282 -19.90 -1.78 -6.34
C SER A 282 -21.17 -2.64 -6.53
N ASP A 283 -21.30 -3.68 -5.70
CA ASP A 283 -22.61 -4.31 -5.44
C ASP A 283 -23.61 -3.26 -4.91
N ASP A 284 -24.90 -3.53 -5.09
CA ASP A 284 -26.02 -2.77 -4.50
C ASP A 284 -26.81 -3.67 -3.53
N PRO A 285 -26.79 -3.41 -2.21
CA PRO A 285 -26.02 -2.36 -1.53
C PRO A 285 -24.50 -2.61 -1.51
N PRO A 286 -23.67 -1.57 -1.30
CA PRO A 286 -22.21 -1.69 -1.22
C PRO A 286 -21.80 -2.59 -0.07
N ARG A 287 -20.80 -3.47 -0.31
CA ARG A 287 -20.24 -4.40 0.68
C ARG A 287 -18.73 -4.29 0.77
N TRP A 288 -18.17 -4.44 1.97
CA TRP A 288 -16.72 -4.30 2.21
C TRP A 288 -15.86 -5.31 1.44
N ALA A 289 -16.29 -6.55 1.35
CA ALA A 289 -15.66 -7.57 0.50
C ALA A 289 -16.41 -7.75 -0.83
N GLY A 290 -17.17 -6.73 -1.24
CA GLY A 290 -18.07 -6.75 -2.38
C GLY A 290 -17.36 -6.94 -3.72
N ASN A 291 -18.19 -7.02 -4.74
CA ASN A 291 -17.72 -7.06 -6.13
C ASN A 291 -17.77 -5.68 -6.72
N TYR A 292 -16.98 -5.50 -7.75
CA TYR A 292 -16.97 -4.31 -8.55
C TYR A 292 -17.08 -4.67 -10.04
N VAL A 293 -17.77 -3.82 -10.79
CA VAL A 293 -17.91 -3.94 -12.23
C VAL A 293 -17.49 -2.64 -12.91
N LEU A 294 -17.04 -2.75 -14.14
CA LEU A 294 -16.79 -1.60 -14.99
C LEU A 294 -18.10 -1.17 -15.65
N GLN A 295 -18.37 0.13 -15.64
CA GLN A 295 -19.51 0.73 -16.32
C GLN A 295 -19.04 1.84 -17.25
N VAL A 296 -19.84 2.09 -18.29
CA VAL A 296 -19.69 3.23 -19.19
C VAL A 296 -20.99 4.01 -19.19
N VAL A 297 -20.90 5.30 -18.84
CA VAL A 297 -22.04 6.22 -18.74
C VAL A 297 -21.95 7.25 -19.85
N SER A 298 -23.01 7.43 -20.64
CA SER A 298 -23.11 8.49 -21.63
C SER A 298 -23.27 9.85 -20.95
N VAL A 299 -22.46 10.82 -21.33
CA VAL A 299 -22.50 12.19 -20.78
C VAL A 299 -23.80 12.91 -21.18
N ALA A 300 -24.30 12.66 -22.39
CA ALA A 300 -25.43 13.37 -22.96
C ALA A 300 -26.78 12.96 -22.35
N ASP A 301 -27.06 11.66 -22.27
CA ASP A 301 -28.36 11.13 -21.84
C ASP A 301 -28.27 10.30 -20.54
N ARG A 302 -27.07 10.20 -19.94
CA ARG A 302 -26.79 9.50 -18.66
C ARG A 302 -27.15 8.02 -18.67
N LYS A 303 -27.29 7.42 -19.86
CA LYS A 303 -27.50 5.98 -19.95
C LYS A 303 -26.25 5.25 -19.54
N THR A 304 -26.41 4.30 -18.63
CA THR A 304 -25.34 3.43 -18.11
C THR A 304 -25.37 2.09 -18.83
N ARG A 305 -24.19 1.65 -19.25
CA ARG A 305 -23.96 0.29 -19.73
C ARG A 305 -22.98 -0.42 -18.80
N THR A 306 -23.44 -1.46 -18.14
CA THR A 306 -22.58 -2.35 -17.34
C THR A 306 -21.80 -3.28 -18.29
N LEU A 307 -20.51 -3.35 -18.11
CA LEU A 307 -19.63 -4.24 -18.86
C LEU A 307 -19.59 -5.63 -18.22
N PRO A 308 -19.15 -6.68 -18.94
CA PRO A 308 -19.00 -8.01 -18.39
C PRO A 308 -18.08 -8.05 -17.15
N GLU A 309 -18.37 -9.01 -16.29
CA GLU A 309 -17.59 -9.23 -15.07
C GLU A 309 -16.12 -9.55 -15.38
N THR A 310 -15.22 -8.97 -14.60
CA THR A 310 -13.81 -9.33 -14.63
C THR A 310 -13.57 -10.59 -13.78
N PRO A 311 -12.46 -11.32 -14.00
CA PRO A 311 -12.24 -12.63 -13.36
C PRO A 311 -12.23 -12.63 -11.82
N ASP A 312 -11.67 -11.59 -11.18
CA ASP A 312 -11.71 -11.46 -9.70
C ASP A 312 -12.86 -10.56 -9.23
N ARG A 313 -13.50 -9.84 -10.16
CA ARG A 313 -14.53 -8.84 -9.84
C ARG A 313 -14.03 -7.75 -8.87
N GLN A 314 -12.74 -7.41 -9.00
CA GLN A 314 -12.05 -6.37 -8.23
C GLN A 314 -11.13 -5.54 -9.15
N PRO A 315 -11.63 -5.03 -10.30
CA PRO A 315 -10.80 -4.29 -11.23
C PRO A 315 -10.34 -2.96 -10.63
N THR A 316 -9.10 -2.58 -10.93
CA THR A 316 -8.60 -1.21 -10.78
C THR A 316 -8.51 -0.59 -12.17
N LEU A 317 -9.35 0.39 -12.45
CA LEU A 317 -9.39 1.06 -13.75
C LEU A 317 -8.15 1.95 -13.93
N ILE A 318 -7.45 1.78 -15.09
CA ILE A 318 -6.24 2.53 -15.45
C ILE A 318 -6.58 3.67 -16.42
N GLY A 319 -7.36 3.38 -17.47
CA GLY A 319 -7.71 4.36 -18.49
C GLY A 319 -8.27 3.77 -19.76
N TRP A 320 -8.53 4.65 -20.71
CA TRP A 320 -8.97 4.30 -22.05
C TRP A 320 -7.79 4.10 -23.00
N SER A 321 -7.94 3.23 -23.99
CA SER A 321 -7.06 3.25 -25.16
C SER A 321 -7.24 4.56 -25.95
N HIS A 322 -6.21 4.96 -26.68
CA HIS A 322 -6.22 6.20 -27.48
C HIS A 322 -7.44 6.31 -28.40
N ASP A 323 -7.86 5.21 -29.01
CA ASP A 323 -9.02 5.14 -29.91
C ASP A 323 -10.37 5.01 -29.19
N GLY A 324 -10.39 4.98 -27.86
CA GLY A 324 -11.59 4.86 -27.04
C GLY A 324 -12.28 3.49 -27.10
N THR A 325 -11.68 2.49 -27.77
CA THR A 325 -12.31 1.17 -27.98
C THR A 325 -12.10 0.21 -26.82
N ARG A 326 -11.08 0.42 -25.97
CA ARG A 326 -10.70 -0.46 -24.87
C ARG A 326 -10.56 0.28 -23.55
N LEU A 327 -10.87 -0.42 -22.47
CA LEU A 327 -10.53 -0.02 -21.09
C LEU A 327 -9.39 -0.88 -20.58
N PHE A 328 -8.37 -0.24 -20.04
CA PHE A 328 -7.27 -0.91 -19.35
C PHE A 328 -7.55 -0.99 -17.85
N PHE A 329 -7.33 -2.14 -17.26
CA PHE A 329 -7.50 -2.36 -15.82
C PHE A 329 -6.52 -3.39 -15.30
N THR A 330 -6.25 -3.35 -13.99
CA THR A 330 -5.50 -4.40 -13.30
C THR A 330 -6.38 -5.14 -12.30
N GLU A 331 -6.05 -6.40 -12.10
CA GLU A 331 -6.58 -7.25 -11.01
C GLU A 331 -5.47 -8.14 -10.45
N THR A 332 -5.56 -8.42 -9.17
CA THR A 332 -4.75 -9.50 -8.59
C THR A 332 -5.31 -10.86 -9.02
N ARG A 333 -4.45 -11.76 -9.43
CA ARG A 333 -4.75 -13.13 -9.79
C ARG A 333 -3.76 -14.09 -9.15
N GLY A 334 -4.20 -14.85 -8.15
CA GLY A 334 -3.29 -15.61 -7.32
C GLY A 334 -2.26 -14.69 -6.65
N THR A 335 -0.99 -14.98 -6.86
CA THR A 335 0.13 -14.23 -6.27
C THR A 335 0.73 -13.15 -7.19
N LEU A 336 0.04 -12.77 -8.25
CA LEU A 336 0.50 -11.75 -9.21
C LEU A 336 -0.61 -10.73 -9.52
N ASN A 337 -0.19 -9.54 -9.92
CA ASN A 337 -1.08 -8.53 -10.48
C ASN A 337 -1.07 -8.65 -12.00
N ARG A 338 -2.25 -8.59 -12.64
CA ARG A 338 -2.43 -8.74 -14.09
C ARG A 338 -3.00 -7.49 -14.70
N LEU A 339 -2.39 -7.01 -15.78
CA LEU A 339 -2.93 -5.96 -16.62
C LEU A 339 -3.76 -6.60 -17.74
N SER A 340 -4.98 -6.11 -17.92
CA SER A 340 -5.91 -6.57 -18.94
C SER A 340 -6.51 -5.39 -19.71
N ALA A 341 -6.97 -5.66 -20.92
CA ALA A 341 -7.78 -4.77 -21.72
C ALA A 341 -9.18 -5.38 -21.93
N MET A 342 -10.22 -4.59 -21.76
CA MET A 342 -11.60 -4.96 -22.09
C MET A 342 -12.07 -4.17 -23.30
N GLN A 343 -12.49 -4.85 -24.37
CA GLN A 343 -13.15 -4.22 -25.51
C GLN A 343 -14.50 -3.68 -25.04
N VAL A 344 -14.70 -2.38 -25.15
CA VAL A 344 -15.89 -1.73 -24.62
C VAL A 344 -17.16 -2.25 -25.33
N GLU A 345 -17.14 -2.42 -26.65
CA GLU A 345 -18.31 -2.84 -27.39
C GLU A 345 -18.69 -4.31 -27.17
N SER A 346 -17.73 -5.22 -27.27
CA SER A 346 -17.96 -6.68 -27.17
C SER A 346 -17.84 -7.24 -25.76
N GLY A 347 -17.21 -6.51 -24.84
CA GLY A 347 -16.86 -6.98 -23.49
C GLY A 347 -15.74 -8.02 -23.45
N LYS A 348 -15.08 -8.31 -24.59
CA LYS A 348 -13.98 -9.28 -24.63
C LYS A 348 -12.79 -8.79 -23.81
N ILE A 349 -12.32 -9.63 -22.88
CA ILE A 349 -11.14 -9.36 -22.06
C ILE A 349 -9.93 -10.04 -22.66
N GLU A 350 -8.83 -9.31 -22.71
CA GLU A 350 -7.51 -9.79 -23.12
C GLU A 350 -6.50 -9.49 -22.00
N GLU A 351 -5.80 -10.52 -21.51
CA GLU A 351 -4.69 -10.33 -20.57
C GLU A 351 -3.45 -9.90 -21.35
N LEU A 352 -2.87 -8.75 -20.97
CA LEU A 352 -1.77 -8.12 -21.72
C LEU A 352 -0.38 -8.51 -21.20
N ILE A 353 -0.28 -9.07 -20.01
CA ILE A 353 0.98 -9.41 -19.36
C ILE A 353 1.13 -10.92 -19.25
N ALA A 354 2.20 -11.45 -19.85
CA ALA A 354 2.70 -12.79 -19.58
C ALA A 354 3.98 -12.71 -18.74
N GLY A 355 4.16 -13.62 -17.79
CA GLY A 355 5.40 -13.71 -17.00
C GLY A 355 5.16 -13.74 -15.49
N SER A 356 6.26 -13.85 -14.74
CA SER A 356 6.28 -14.07 -13.29
C SER A 356 6.72 -12.84 -12.47
N ASP A 357 7.15 -11.75 -13.11
CA ASP A 357 7.48 -10.51 -12.39
C ASP A 357 6.18 -9.83 -11.96
N LEU A 358 6.19 -9.24 -10.78
CA LEU A 358 5.10 -8.43 -10.27
C LEU A 358 5.17 -7.03 -10.89
N LEU A 359 4.14 -6.66 -11.64
CA LEU A 359 3.98 -5.32 -12.22
C LEU A 359 2.85 -4.60 -11.49
N ARG A 360 3.11 -3.39 -11.00
CA ARG A 360 2.14 -2.64 -10.21
C ARG A 360 2.20 -1.14 -10.45
N SER A 361 1.20 -0.42 -9.94
CA SER A 361 1.13 1.06 -10.04
C SER A 361 1.19 1.53 -11.49
N PHE A 362 0.35 0.93 -12.34
CA PHE A 362 0.26 1.34 -13.74
C PHE A 362 -0.31 2.75 -13.88
N GLU A 363 0.35 3.56 -14.67
CA GLU A 363 -0.05 4.91 -15.07
C GLU A 363 -0.05 4.98 -16.59
N LEU A 364 -1.10 5.55 -17.16
CA LEU A 364 -1.22 5.74 -18.61
C LEU A 364 -0.83 7.18 -18.94
N ASN A 365 -0.08 7.41 -20.03
CA ASN A 365 0.19 8.77 -20.46
C ASN A 365 -1.07 9.42 -21.08
N ALA A 366 -1.05 10.75 -21.20
CA ALA A 366 -2.21 11.53 -21.67
C ALA A 366 -2.72 11.13 -23.06
N THR A 367 -1.87 10.53 -23.92
CA THR A 367 -2.26 10.07 -25.26
C THR A 367 -2.72 8.61 -25.31
N GLY A 368 -2.71 7.90 -24.19
CA GLY A 368 -3.09 6.48 -24.15
C GLY A 368 -2.13 5.56 -24.91
N SER A 369 -0.91 5.99 -25.20
CA SER A 369 0.07 5.27 -26.03
C SER A 369 1.14 4.50 -25.25
N ALA A 370 1.36 4.83 -23.98
CA ALA A 370 2.39 4.22 -23.14
C ALA A 370 1.95 4.08 -21.68
N PHE A 371 2.34 2.96 -21.07
CA PHE A 371 2.25 2.71 -19.63
C PHE A 371 3.58 3.02 -18.95
N GLY A 372 3.52 3.64 -17.78
CA GLY A 372 4.55 3.58 -16.76
C GLY A 372 4.11 2.66 -15.63
N PHE A 373 5.04 1.94 -15.02
CA PHE A 373 4.74 1.01 -13.93
C PHE A 373 6.00 0.66 -13.13
N VAL A 374 5.80 0.09 -11.96
CA VAL A 374 6.89 -0.49 -11.15
C VAL A 374 6.95 -1.98 -11.39
N ARG A 375 8.15 -2.49 -11.67
CA ARG A 375 8.46 -3.92 -11.81
C ARG A 375 9.32 -4.38 -10.65
N GLU A 376 8.92 -5.47 -10.03
CA GLU A 376 9.69 -6.17 -8.98
C GLU A 376 9.45 -7.68 -9.06
N ALA A 377 10.26 -8.44 -8.32
CA ALA A 377 10.07 -9.87 -8.10
C ALA A 377 10.69 -10.24 -6.74
N PRO A 378 10.48 -11.43 -6.19
CA PRO A 378 11.04 -11.79 -4.90
C PRO A 378 12.55 -11.56 -4.76
N GLN A 379 13.29 -11.68 -5.88
CA GLN A 379 14.74 -11.51 -5.96
C GLN A 379 15.16 -10.21 -6.69
N LYS A 380 14.21 -9.38 -7.13
CA LYS A 380 14.47 -8.16 -7.89
C LYS A 380 13.84 -6.96 -7.19
N ALA A 381 14.66 -6.01 -6.81
CA ALA A 381 14.21 -4.76 -6.21
C ALA A 381 13.29 -3.96 -7.15
N PRO A 382 12.36 -3.13 -6.60
CA PRO A 382 11.44 -2.34 -7.40
C PRO A 382 12.17 -1.30 -8.25
N GLU A 383 11.85 -1.28 -9.56
CA GLU A 383 12.38 -0.32 -10.52
C GLU A 383 11.28 0.24 -11.43
N ALA A 384 11.43 1.49 -11.87
CA ALA A 384 10.54 2.12 -12.83
C ALA A 384 10.71 1.50 -14.21
N CYS A 385 9.60 1.18 -14.86
CA CYS A 385 9.57 0.65 -16.21
C CYS A 385 8.53 1.38 -17.06
N VAL A 386 8.71 1.35 -18.37
CA VAL A 386 7.78 1.88 -19.37
C VAL A 386 7.52 0.84 -20.46
N SER A 387 6.34 0.89 -21.08
CA SER A 387 5.97 0.04 -22.19
C SER A 387 4.95 0.72 -23.12
N PRO A 388 5.00 0.51 -24.43
CA PRO A 388 3.88 0.83 -25.31
C PRO A 388 2.60 0.06 -24.93
N THR A 389 1.43 0.67 -25.15
CA THR A 389 0.12 0.04 -24.84
C THR A 389 -0.27 -1.06 -25.83
N GLY A 390 0.27 -1.04 -27.07
CA GLY A 390 -0.04 -2.04 -28.09
C GLY A 390 0.58 -3.41 -27.84
N ARG A 391 1.74 -3.45 -27.18
CA ARG A 391 2.45 -4.68 -26.78
C ARG A 391 3.27 -4.39 -25.53
N ILE A 392 3.07 -5.17 -24.49
CA ILE A 392 3.78 -4.97 -23.23
C ILE A 392 5.21 -5.52 -23.34
N VAL A 393 6.16 -4.58 -23.39
CA VAL A 393 7.61 -4.84 -23.35
C VAL A 393 8.21 -3.93 -22.31
N ALA A 394 8.49 -4.46 -21.12
CA ALA A 394 8.99 -3.68 -19.99
C ALA A 394 10.43 -3.18 -20.23
N THR A 395 10.59 -1.90 -20.55
CA THR A 395 11.88 -1.23 -20.58
C THR A 395 12.13 -0.58 -19.23
N GLN A 396 13.19 -0.99 -18.54
CA GLN A 396 13.58 -0.40 -17.25
C GLN A 396 14.21 0.98 -17.48
N VAL A 397 13.72 2.00 -16.74
CA VAL A 397 14.16 3.40 -16.89
C VAL A 397 14.82 3.95 -15.61
N SER A 398 14.84 3.18 -14.53
CA SER A 398 15.53 3.56 -13.30
C SER A 398 16.57 2.53 -12.88
N GLN A 399 17.50 2.98 -12.03
CA GLN A 399 18.46 2.16 -11.30
C GLN A 399 18.45 2.56 -9.82
N ALA A 400 17.24 2.77 -9.29
CA ALA A 400 17.03 3.33 -7.96
C ALA A 400 17.67 2.47 -6.87
N ASN A 401 17.67 1.15 -7.05
CA ASN A 401 18.14 0.17 -6.09
C ASN A 401 19.47 -0.51 -6.46
N SER A 402 20.25 0.05 -7.39
CA SER A 402 21.55 -0.50 -7.81
C SER A 402 22.63 -0.51 -6.71
N HIS A 403 22.43 0.25 -5.62
CA HIS A 403 23.31 0.30 -4.46
C HIS A 403 23.17 -0.92 -3.52
N LEU A 404 22.10 -1.70 -3.69
CA LEU A 404 21.85 -2.86 -2.83
C LEU A 404 22.91 -3.95 -3.07
N PRO A 405 23.43 -4.59 -2.01
CA PRO A 405 24.41 -5.65 -2.15
C PRO A 405 23.80 -6.90 -2.78
N ASN A 406 24.59 -7.64 -3.52
CA ASN A 406 24.20 -8.94 -4.08
C ASN A 406 24.24 -10.02 -2.99
N VAL A 407 23.29 -9.99 -2.08
CA VAL A 407 23.15 -10.94 -0.94
C VAL A 407 21.87 -11.75 -1.14
N SER A 408 21.95 -13.05 -0.92
CA SER A 408 20.82 -13.98 -1.09
C SER A 408 19.63 -13.60 -0.19
N LEU A 409 18.46 -13.52 -0.80
CA LEU A 409 17.16 -13.26 -0.16
C LEU A 409 16.42 -14.55 0.25
N GLY A 410 16.99 -15.73 -0.05
CA GLY A 410 16.28 -16.99 0.01
C GLY A 410 15.38 -17.22 -1.23
N LYS A 411 15.20 -18.48 -1.63
CA LYS A 411 14.25 -18.84 -2.73
C LYS A 411 12.83 -18.60 -2.25
N VAL A 412 12.00 -17.99 -3.09
CA VAL A 412 10.54 -17.91 -2.88
C VAL A 412 9.86 -18.84 -3.87
N GLU A 413 8.90 -19.61 -3.39
CA GLU A 413 8.13 -20.58 -4.17
C GLU A 413 6.64 -20.38 -3.93
N VAL A 414 5.84 -20.42 -4.99
CA VAL A 414 4.39 -20.48 -4.88
C VAL A 414 4.01 -21.91 -4.53
N LEU A 415 3.40 -22.08 -3.35
CA LEU A 415 3.00 -23.38 -2.82
C LEU A 415 1.47 -23.50 -2.86
N GLN A 416 0.98 -24.69 -3.25
CA GLN A 416 -0.43 -25.03 -3.17
C GLN A 416 -0.66 -26.22 -2.25
N TRP A 417 -1.78 -26.22 -1.52
CA TRP A 417 -2.22 -27.32 -0.68
C TRP A 417 -3.75 -27.40 -0.61
N LYS A 418 -4.27 -28.50 -0.11
CA LYS A 418 -5.69 -28.66 0.14
C LYS A 418 -5.99 -28.39 1.62
N SER A 419 -6.99 -27.60 1.89
CA SER A 419 -7.60 -27.47 3.20
C SER A 419 -8.37 -28.76 3.58
N THR A 420 -8.81 -28.85 4.84
CA THR A 420 -9.51 -30.04 5.38
C THR A 420 -10.83 -30.35 4.67
N ASP A 421 -11.44 -29.38 4.02
CA ASP A 421 -12.67 -29.51 3.22
C ASP A 421 -12.41 -29.65 1.72
N GLY A 422 -11.13 -29.79 1.31
CA GLY A 422 -10.72 -29.96 -0.08
C GLY A 422 -10.53 -28.65 -0.85
N GLN A 423 -10.80 -27.48 -0.24
CA GLN A 423 -10.51 -26.17 -0.87
C GLN A 423 -9.02 -26.07 -1.18
N VAL A 424 -8.69 -25.73 -2.43
CA VAL A 424 -7.29 -25.45 -2.81
C VAL A 424 -6.91 -24.07 -2.31
N ILE A 425 -5.80 -24.01 -1.58
CA ILE A 425 -5.21 -22.80 -1.02
C ILE A 425 -3.84 -22.60 -1.66
N GLU A 426 -3.47 -21.34 -1.87
CA GLU A 426 -2.17 -20.94 -2.40
C GLU A 426 -1.46 -20.02 -1.38
N GLY A 427 -0.14 -19.99 -1.44
CA GLY A 427 0.67 -19.07 -0.65
C GLY A 427 2.10 -19.04 -1.13
N LEU A 428 2.93 -18.24 -0.45
CA LEU A 428 4.35 -18.13 -0.72
C LEU A 428 5.14 -18.84 0.38
N LEU A 429 6.09 -19.67 -0.02
CA LEU A 429 7.10 -20.24 0.87
C LEU A 429 8.45 -19.63 0.55
N THR A 430 9.02 -18.90 1.51
CA THR A 430 10.39 -18.39 1.43
C THR A 430 11.31 -19.34 2.20
N TYR A 431 12.30 -19.90 1.52
CA TYR A 431 13.34 -20.72 2.13
C TYR A 431 14.44 -19.83 2.74
N PRO A 432 15.13 -20.29 3.78
CA PRO A 432 16.32 -19.59 4.28
C PRO A 432 17.37 -19.37 3.19
N ALA A 433 18.16 -18.30 3.33
CA ALA A 433 19.31 -18.10 2.47
C ALA A 433 20.29 -19.28 2.61
N GLY A 434 20.66 -19.91 1.49
CA GLY A 434 21.53 -21.08 1.47
C GLY A 434 20.89 -22.40 1.97
N TYR A 435 19.55 -22.47 2.01
CA TYR A 435 18.80 -23.67 2.41
C TYR A 435 19.26 -24.92 1.66
N LYS A 436 19.46 -26.01 2.41
CA LYS A 436 19.79 -27.33 1.86
C LYS A 436 18.57 -28.25 2.00
N PRO A 437 18.04 -28.84 0.90
CA PRO A 437 16.93 -29.78 0.97
C PRO A 437 17.19 -30.91 1.96
N GLY A 438 16.14 -31.30 2.71
CA GLY A 438 16.21 -32.30 3.76
C GLY A 438 16.63 -31.79 5.14
N THR A 439 16.91 -30.48 5.28
CA THR A 439 17.18 -29.85 6.58
C THR A 439 15.91 -29.20 7.10
N ARG A 440 15.47 -29.58 8.32
CA ARG A 440 14.36 -28.90 8.99
C ARG A 440 14.85 -27.61 9.65
N VAL A 441 14.11 -26.52 9.42
CA VAL A 441 14.44 -25.17 9.90
C VAL A 441 13.26 -24.57 10.67
N PRO A 442 13.47 -23.57 11.55
CA PRO A 442 12.39 -22.84 12.18
C PRO A 442 11.46 -22.24 11.14
N LEU A 443 10.13 -22.30 11.37
CA LEU A 443 9.10 -21.75 10.49
C LEU A 443 8.46 -20.51 11.13
N LEU A 444 8.33 -19.44 10.36
CA LEU A 444 7.49 -18.31 10.67
C LEU A 444 6.26 -18.31 9.77
N LEU A 445 5.08 -18.43 10.36
CA LEU A 445 3.81 -18.25 9.70
C LEU A 445 3.46 -16.76 9.73
N GLN A 446 3.40 -16.11 8.57
CA GLN A 446 2.99 -14.71 8.44
C GLN A 446 1.62 -14.63 7.79
N ILE A 447 0.68 -13.91 8.43
CA ILE A 447 -0.69 -13.81 7.98
C ILE A 447 -0.98 -12.36 7.56
N HIS A 448 -1.56 -12.17 6.36
CA HIS A 448 -1.87 -10.83 5.84
C HIS A 448 -3.08 -10.18 6.51
N GLY A 449 -3.19 -8.87 6.37
CA GLY A 449 -4.35 -8.07 6.79
C GLY A 449 -5.51 -8.15 5.80
N GLY A 450 -6.57 -7.44 6.09
CA GLY A 450 -7.76 -7.36 5.25
C GLY A 450 -9.05 -7.64 6.00
N PRO A 451 -9.71 -8.84 5.82
CA PRO A 451 -9.23 -10.15 5.29
C PRO A 451 -8.98 -10.24 3.79
N MET A 452 -9.44 -9.30 2.98
CA MET A 452 -9.24 -9.29 1.52
C MET A 452 -7.80 -8.98 1.09
N GLY A 453 -6.81 -8.95 1.98
CA GLY A 453 -5.41 -8.88 1.61
C GLY A 453 -4.99 -10.09 0.77
N VAL A 454 -3.79 -10.02 0.21
CA VAL A 454 -3.19 -11.11 -0.53
C VAL A 454 -1.67 -10.95 -0.54
N PHE A 455 -0.95 -12.02 -0.29
CA PHE A 455 0.49 -12.06 -0.51
C PHE A 455 0.78 -12.28 -1.98
N VAL A 456 1.54 -11.36 -2.54
CA VAL A 456 2.00 -11.40 -3.93
C VAL A 456 3.52 -11.52 -3.98
N GLN A 457 4.06 -11.91 -5.14
CA GLN A 457 5.49 -12.13 -5.37
C GLN A 457 6.29 -10.82 -5.41
N SER A 458 6.17 -10.00 -4.35
CA SER A 458 6.91 -8.76 -4.20
C SER A 458 8.38 -9.01 -3.79
N PHE A 459 9.21 -7.97 -3.89
CA PHE A 459 10.59 -8.03 -3.47
C PHE A 459 10.73 -8.34 -1.97
N ALA A 460 11.43 -9.42 -1.65
CA ALA A 460 11.57 -9.91 -0.27
C ALA A 460 12.36 -8.95 0.65
N GLY A 461 13.18 -8.07 0.06
CA GLY A 461 13.96 -7.06 0.78
C GLY A 461 13.20 -5.77 1.13
N ASN A 462 11.92 -5.63 0.75
CA ASN A 462 11.12 -4.44 1.09
C ASN A 462 10.99 -4.28 2.61
N ALA A 463 11.25 -3.07 3.12
CA ALA A 463 10.98 -2.73 4.52
C ALA A 463 9.47 -2.70 4.79
N GLY A 464 9.05 -3.29 5.90
CA GLY A 464 7.66 -3.37 6.34
C GLY A 464 7.55 -3.75 7.82
N ASN A 465 6.39 -4.20 8.27
CA ASN A 465 6.22 -4.59 9.67
C ASN A 465 7.00 -5.85 10.04
N TYR A 466 7.34 -6.71 9.07
CA TYR A 466 8.09 -7.95 9.27
C TYR A 466 9.31 -7.98 8.35
N PRO A 467 10.52 -8.25 8.89
CA PRO A 467 11.77 -8.22 8.13
C PRO A 467 12.03 -9.54 7.40
N ASN A 468 11.25 -9.86 6.35
CA ASN A 468 11.26 -11.16 5.69
C ASN A 468 12.66 -11.60 5.20
N ALA A 469 13.40 -10.69 4.54
CA ALA A 469 14.76 -10.98 4.09
C ALA A 469 15.73 -11.22 5.25
N ALA A 470 15.57 -10.49 6.37
CA ALA A 470 16.38 -10.69 7.56
C ALA A 470 16.06 -12.04 8.21
N PHE A 471 14.80 -12.43 8.33
CA PHE A 471 14.41 -13.76 8.81
C PHE A 471 15.03 -14.87 7.95
N ALA A 472 14.91 -14.78 6.62
CA ALA A 472 15.53 -15.75 5.71
C ALA A 472 17.06 -15.81 5.88
N SER A 473 17.72 -14.66 6.06
CA SER A 473 19.16 -14.57 6.33
C SER A 473 19.55 -15.18 7.68
N ARG A 474 18.63 -15.22 8.64
CA ARG A 474 18.81 -15.80 9.97
C ARG A 474 18.41 -17.27 10.04
N GLY A 475 18.08 -17.89 8.91
CA GLY A 475 17.80 -19.33 8.83
C GLY A 475 16.34 -19.71 9.07
N PHE A 476 15.41 -18.77 9.06
CA PHE A 476 13.97 -19.04 9.14
C PHE A 476 13.39 -19.30 7.76
N ALA A 477 12.49 -20.28 7.65
CA ALA A 477 11.55 -20.36 6.55
C ALA A 477 10.31 -19.50 6.88
N LEU A 478 9.67 -18.92 5.84
CA LEU A 478 8.44 -18.14 6.02
C LEU A 478 7.34 -18.75 5.15
N LEU A 479 6.18 -19.02 5.75
CA LEU A 479 4.95 -19.37 5.05
C LEU A 479 4.00 -18.17 5.09
N GLN A 480 3.57 -17.71 3.91
CA GLN A 480 2.65 -16.60 3.71
C GLN A 480 1.42 -17.10 2.94
N PRO A 481 0.42 -17.67 3.65
CA PRO A 481 -0.78 -18.23 3.02
C PRO A 481 -1.73 -17.13 2.54
N ASN A 482 -2.47 -17.42 1.45
CA ASN A 482 -3.65 -16.68 1.01
C ASN A 482 -4.90 -17.53 1.31
N PRO A 483 -5.42 -17.52 2.54
CA PRO A 483 -6.57 -18.33 2.93
C PRO A 483 -7.87 -17.83 2.28
N ARG A 484 -8.96 -18.61 2.39
CA ARG A 484 -10.30 -18.09 2.03
C ARG A 484 -10.56 -16.74 2.70
N GLY A 485 -11.21 -15.83 1.97
CA GLY A 485 -11.33 -14.43 2.33
C GLY A 485 -10.38 -13.53 1.54
N SER A 486 -9.26 -14.05 1.00
CA SER A 486 -8.29 -13.28 0.20
C SER A 486 -8.86 -12.87 -1.16
N ALA A 487 -8.40 -11.72 -1.68
CA ALA A 487 -8.61 -11.30 -3.06
C ALA A 487 -7.74 -12.11 -4.04
N GLY A 488 -8.04 -12.04 -5.33
CA GLY A 488 -7.26 -12.68 -6.38
C GLY A 488 -7.66 -14.12 -6.73
N TYR A 489 -8.68 -14.66 -6.07
CA TYR A 489 -9.17 -16.03 -6.24
C TYR A 489 -10.67 -16.08 -6.60
N GLY A 490 -11.25 -14.95 -6.94
CA GLY A 490 -12.65 -14.79 -7.32
C GLY A 490 -13.59 -14.61 -6.12
N GLN A 491 -14.82 -14.18 -6.45
CA GLN A 491 -15.85 -13.81 -5.46
C GLN A 491 -16.13 -14.92 -4.44
N LYS A 492 -16.36 -16.16 -4.90
CA LYS A 492 -16.71 -17.28 -4.03
C LYS A 492 -15.66 -17.52 -2.94
N PHE A 493 -14.38 -17.40 -3.30
CA PHE A 493 -13.26 -17.55 -2.37
C PHE A 493 -13.20 -16.37 -1.38
N ARG A 494 -13.39 -15.15 -1.89
CA ARG A 494 -13.35 -13.92 -1.08
C ARG A 494 -14.48 -13.85 -0.07
N TYR A 495 -15.68 -14.37 -0.40
CA TYR A 495 -16.81 -14.43 0.53
C TYR A 495 -16.80 -15.64 1.48
N ALA A 496 -15.89 -16.60 1.30
CA ALA A 496 -15.93 -17.86 2.02
C ALA A 496 -15.59 -17.79 3.52
N ASN A 497 -15.23 -16.61 4.03
CA ASN A 497 -15.03 -16.36 5.48
C ASN A 497 -16.12 -15.45 6.10
N TYR A 498 -17.22 -15.20 5.40
CA TYR A 498 -18.36 -14.50 5.98
C TYR A 498 -18.94 -15.28 7.17
N GLN A 499 -19.17 -14.59 8.31
CA GLN A 499 -19.60 -15.14 9.59
C GLN A 499 -18.68 -16.25 10.14
N ASP A 500 -17.49 -16.48 9.53
CA ASP A 500 -16.62 -17.61 9.87
C ASP A 500 -15.15 -17.21 10.06
N TRP A 501 -14.87 -15.97 10.46
CA TRP A 501 -13.51 -15.57 10.82
C TRP A 501 -12.94 -16.48 11.92
N GLY A 502 -11.74 -17.01 11.71
CA GLY A 502 -11.12 -17.99 12.61
C GLY A 502 -11.68 -19.41 12.46
N GLY A 503 -12.50 -19.66 11.43
CA GLY A 503 -13.05 -20.97 11.10
C GLY A 503 -12.35 -21.61 9.90
N GLY A 504 -12.92 -21.45 8.69
CA GLY A 504 -12.37 -22.00 7.45
C GLY A 504 -10.99 -21.42 7.12
N ASP A 505 -10.82 -20.14 7.27
CA ASP A 505 -9.55 -19.43 7.08
C ASP A 505 -8.45 -19.95 8.01
N PHE A 506 -8.73 -20.21 9.28
CA PHE A 506 -7.80 -20.84 10.21
C PHE A 506 -7.42 -22.26 9.78
N ARG A 507 -8.40 -23.08 9.35
CA ARG A 507 -8.11 -24.44 8.83
C ARG A 507 -7.23 -24.41 7.59
N ASP A 508 -7.46 -23.47 6.68
CA ASP A 508 -6.64 -23.26 5.48
C ASP A 508 -5.18 -23.00 5.84
N ILE A 509 -4.97 -22.09 6.81
CA ILE A 509 -3.63 -21.70 7.29
C ILE A 509 -2.92 -22.87 7.95
N MET A 510 -3.61 -23.61 8.83
CA MET A 510 -3.03 -24.74 9.55
C MET A 510 -2.68 -25.90 8.60
N ALA A 511 -3.50 -26.17 7.59
CA ALA A 511 -3.18 -27.15 6.55
C ALA A 511 -1.92 -26.77 5.76
N GLY A 512 -1.69 -25.46 5.54
CA GLY A 512 -0.46 -24.95 4.95
C GLY A 512 0.78 -25.20 5.82
N VAL A 513 0.66 -25.00 7.14
CA VAL A 513 1.72 -25.35 8.10
C VAL A 513 2.03 -26.83 8.06
N ASP A 514 1.00 -27.69 8.08
CA ASP A 514 1.16 -29.14 7.98
C ASP A 514 1.87 -29.54 6.68
N ARG A 515 1.50 -28.92 5.56
CA ARG A 515 2.15 -29.13 4.26
C ARG A 515 3.64 -28.85 4.29
N VAL A 516 4.08 -27.74 4.91
CA VAL A 516 5.50 -27.38 5.01
C VAL A 516 6.27 -28.32 5.93
N ILE A 517 5.62 -28.86 6.97
CA ILE A 517 6.19 -29.91 7.83
C ILE A 517 6.34 -31.22 7.07
N GLU A 518 5.33 -31.66 6.32
CA GLU A 518 5.36 -32.87 5.48
C GLU A 518 6.45 -32.80 4.41
N MET A 519 6.70 -31.61 3.84
CA MET A 519 7.79 -31.37 2.90
C MET A 519 9.18 -31.52 3.54
N GLY A 520 9.26 -31.68 4.87
CA GLY A 520 10.53 -31.76 5.60
C GLY A 520 11.27 -30.44 5.73
N VAL A 521 10.59 -29.31 5.48
CA VAL A 521 11.17 -27.96 5.58
C VAL A 521 11.04 -27.41 6.99
N ALA A 522 9.80 -27.43 7.55
CA ALA A 522 9.57 -26.89 8.88
C ALA A 522 9.94 -27.88 9.98
N ASP A 523 10.56 -27.36 11.04
CA ASP A 523 10.70 -28.04 12.33
C ASP A 523 9.44 -27.77 13.17
N PRO A 524 8.62 -28.78 13.47
CA PRO A 524 7.38 -28.61 14.21
C PRO A 524 7.57 -28.10 15.65
N GLU A 525 8.78 -28.25 16.21
CA GLU A 525 9.10 -27.75 17.55
C GLU A 525 9.59 -26.31 17.57
N ARG A 526 9.82 -25.69 16.41
CA ARG A 526 10.36 -24.33 16.27
C ARG A 526 9.52 -23.50 15.32
N MET A 527 8.25 -23.26 15.69
CA MET A 527 7.31 -22.47 14.87
C MET A 527 6.88 -21.19 15.57
N GLY A 528 6.86 -20.09 14.83
CA GLY A 528 6.33 -18.79 15.23
C GLY A 528 5.17 -18.35 14.33
N VAL A 529 4.28 -17.50 14.84
CA VAL A 529 3.17 -16.91 14.07
C VAL A 529 3.14 -15.41 14.24
N MET A 530 2.86 -14.69 13.14
CA MET A 530 2.82 -13.23 13.12
C MET A 530 1.83 -12.70 12.09
N GLY A 531 1.33 -11.50 12.33
CA GLY A 531 0.45 -10.82 11.39
C GLY A 531 -0.01 -9.46 11.90
N TRP A 532 -0.46 -8.61 10.98
CA TRP A 532 -0.89 -7.24 11.24
C TRP A 532 -2.35 -7.04 10.85
N SER A 533 -3.12 -6.24 11.61
CA SER A 533 -4.53 -5.98 11.32
C SER A 533 -5.38 -7.27 11.45
N TYR A 534 -6.12 -7.66 10.41
CA TYR A 534 -6.74 -8.98 10.35
C TYR A 534 -5.71 -10.13 10.52
N GLY A 535 -4.48 -9.96 10.00
CA GLY A 535 -3.40 -10.91 10.28
C GLY A 535 -3.03 -10.97 11.75
N GLY A 536 -3.10 -9.84 12.46
CA GLY A 536 -2.97 -9.77 13.92
C GLY A 536 -4.14 -10.45 14.65
N TYR A 537 -5.38 -10.25 14.16
CA TYR A 537 -6.56 -11.01 14.59
C TYR A 537 -6.30 -12.52 14.49
N MET A 538 -5.93 -12.97 13.30
CA MET A 538 -5.70 -14.40 13.04
C MET A 538 -4.51 -14.95 13.84
N THR A 539 -3.46 -14.14 14.08
CA THR A 539 -2.34 -14.51 14.95
C THR A 539 -2.80 -14.71 16.39
N SER A 540 -3.54 -13.72 16.94
CA SER A 540 -4.10 -13.82 18.29
C SER A 540 -5.10 -14.97 18.40
N TRP A 541 -5.95 -15.18 17.38
CA TRP A 541 -6.84 -16.32 17.29
C TRP A 541 -6.09 -17.65 17.32
N THR A 542 -5.06 -17.79 16.48
CA THR A 542 -4.27 -19.02 16.36
C THR A 542 -3.71 -19.48 17.70
N ILE A 543 -3.12 -18.59 18.51
CA ILE A 543 -2.55 -18.96 19.80
C ILE A 543 -3.60 -19.28 20.88
N THR A 544 -4.86 -18.92 20.67
CA THR A 544 -5.97 -19.36 21.52
C THR A 544 -6.49 -20.75 21.12
N GLN A 545 -6.26 -21.19 19.86
CA GLN A 545 -6.78 -22.45 19.34
C GLN A 545 -5.76 -23.61 19.37
N THR A 546 -4.45 -23.30 19.40
CA THR A 546 -3.40 -24.33 19.36
C THR A 546 -2.17 -23.93 20.15
N LYS A 547 -1.41 -24.92 20.67
CA LYS A 547 -0.14 -24.73 21.39
C LYS A 547 1.08 -25.04 20.52
N ARG A 548 0.92 -25.18 19.22
CA ARG A 548 2.01 -25.55 18.29
C ARG A 548 3.07 -24.46 18.16
N PHE A 549 2.69 -23.20 18.31
CA PHE A 549 3.58 -22.05 18.13
C PHE A 549 4.29 -21.71 19.45
N LYS A 550 5.61 -21.49 19.37
CA LYS A 550 6.47 -21.19 20.53
C LYS A 550 6.68 -19.69 20.73
N ALA A 551 6.27 -18.87 19.77
CA ALA A 551 6.26 -17.41 19.84
C ALA A 551 5.20 -16.82 18.90
N ALA A 552 4.63 -15.69 19.30
CA ALA A 552 3.68 -14.95 18.48
C ALA A 552 4.03 -13.46 18.44
N SER A 553 3.75 -12.80 17.30
CA SER A 553 3.81 -11.34 17.15
C SER A 553 2.47 -10.81 16.62
N VAL A 554 1.71 -10.18 17.49
CA VAL A 554 0.34 -9.69 17.28
C VAL A 554 0.40 -8.19 16.98
N GLY A 555 0.30 -7.80 15.71
CA GLY A 555 0.40 -6.41 15.26
C GLY A 555 -0.95 -5.77 14.98
N ALA A 556 -1.25 -4.61 15.58
CA ALA A 556 -2.47 -3.79 15.38
C ALA A 556 -3.75 -4.63 15.18
N ALA A 557 -3.93 -5.61 16.08
CA ALA A 557 -4.89 -6.69 15.92
C ALA A 557 -6.29 -6.32 16.37
N VAL A 558 -7.30 -6.79 15.64
CA VAL A 558 -8.70 -6.80 16.07
C VAL A 558 -8.88 -7.98 17.05
N THR A 559 -8.94 -7.73 18.34
CA THR A 559 -8.95 -8.80 19.36
C THR A 559 -10.29 -8.97 20.05
N ASN A 560 -11.11 -7.93 20.05
CA ASN A 560 -12.48 -7.92 20.57
C ASN A 560 -13.42 -7.35 19.53
N LEU A 561 -14.15 -8.21 18.84
CA LEU A 561 -15.03 -7.82 17.73
C LEU A 561 -16.16 -6.89 18.17
N VAL A 562 -16.62 -7.00 19.43
CA VAL A 562 -17.69 -6.15 19.98
C VAL A 562 -17.18 -4.72 20.17
N SER A 563 -16.08 -4.53 20.92
CA SER A 563 -15.55 -3.18 21.18
C SER A 563 -14.95 -2.55 19.93
N PHE A 564 -14.35 -3.34 19.02
CA PHE A 564 -13.87 -2.86 17.73
C PHE A 564 -14.98 -2.20 16.90
N THR A 565 -16.15 -2.85 16.77
CA THR A 565 -17.29 -2.31 16.01
C THR A 565 -17.70 -0.92 16.51
N GLY A 566 -17.64 -0.70 17.84
CA GLY A 566 -18.07 0.56 18.46
C GLY A 566 -16.97 1.64 18.51
N THR A 567 -15.72 1.33 18.19
CA THR A 567 -14.58 2.25 18.40
C THR A 567 -13.73 2.51 17.15
N ALA A 568 -13.85 1.71 16.09
CA ALA A 568 -13.15 1.90 14.83
C ALA A 568 -13.72 3.07 14.00
N ASP A 569 -12.93 3.63 13.10
CA ASP A 569 -13.38 4.62 12.10
C ASP A 569 -14.23 4.01 10.97
N ILE A 570 -14.49 2.69 11.04
CA ILE A 570 -15.26 1.90 10.09
C ILE A 570 -16.30 1.01 10.81
N PRO A 571 -17.26 1.59 11.54
CA PRO A 571 -18.23 0.83 12.35
C PRO A 571 -19.11 -0.12 11.50
N GLY A 572 -19.32 0.16 10.21
CA GLY A 572 -20.06 -0.70 9.28
C GLY A 572 -19.32 -1.96 8.83
N PHE A 573 -18.01 -2.06 9.07
CA PHE A 573 -17.17 -3.13 8.54
C PHE A 573 -17.53 -4.53 9.08
N LEU A 574 -17.53 -4.72 10.40
CA LEU A 574 -17.88 -6.02 10.98
C LEU A 574 -19.37 -6.39 10.81
N PRO A 575 -20.33 -5.46 10.96
CA PRO A 575 -21.72 -5.78 10.66
C PRO A 575 -21.94 -6.34 9.26
N ASP A 576 -21.23 -5.82 8.24
CA ASP A 576 -21.28 -6.37 6.89
C ASP A 576 -20.73 -7.82 6.83
N TYR A 577 -19.61 -8.11 7.50
CA TYR A 577 -19.03 -9.46 7.53
C TYR A 577 -19.83 -10.46 8.38
N PHE A 578 -20.43 -10.01 9.48
CA PHE A 578 -21.11 -10.89 10.43
C PHE A 578 -22.64 -10.93 10.26
N GLY A 579 -23.18 -10.10 9.34
CA GLY A 579 -24.59 -10.13 8.96
C GLY A 579 -25.50 -9.37 9.92
N GLY A 580 -24.95 -8.51 10.80
CA GLY A 580 -25.70 -7.70 11.75
C GLY A 580 -24.81 -7.10 12.84
N GLN A 581 -25.40 -6.29 13.68
CA GLN A 581 -24.70 -5.57 14.75
C GLN A 581 -24.35 -6.50 15.92
N PRO A 582 -23.33 -6.17 16.76
CA PRO A 582 -22.97 -7.00 17.92
C PRO A 582 -24.10 -7.25 18.91
N TRP A 583 -25.05 -6.30 19.05
CA TRP A 583 -26.21 -6.47 19.93
C TRP A 583 -27.33 -7.34 19.34
N GLU A 584 -27.26 -7.67 18.04
CA GLU A 584 -28.19 -8.58 17.38
C GLU A 584 -27.72 -10.05 17.49
N ASP A 585 -26.39 -10.29 17.46
CA ASP A 585 -25.79 -11.61 17.68
C ASP A 585 -24.49 -11.53 18.50
N LEU A 586 -24.63 -11.15 19.76
CA LEU A 586 -23.50 -11.08 20.71
C LEU A 586 -22.76 -12.41 20.84
N LYS A 587 -23.46 -13.54 20.68
CA LYS A 587 -22.86 -14.88 20.80
C LYS A 587 -21.84 -15.13 19.69
N LEU A 588 -22.17 -14.80 18.45
CA LEU A 588 -21.26 -14.93 17.30
C LEU A 588 -20.02 -14.04 17.48
N TYR A 589 -20.23 -12.76 17.80
CA TYR A 589 -19.14 -11.82 18.02
C TYR A 589 -18.20 -12.25 19.16
N ALA A 590 -18.76 -12.68 20.28
CA ALA A 590 -17.98 -13.18 21.41
C ALA A 590 -17.22 -14.47 21.09
N ALA A 591 -17.85 -15.41 20.37
CA ALA A 591 -17.23 -16.67 19.99
C ALA A 591 -16.04 -16.49 19.03
N ARG A 592 -16.01 -15.40 18.27
CA ARG A 592 -14.96 -15.07 17.30
C ARG A 592 -13.97 -14.02 17.81
N SER A 593 -14.09 -13.53 19.05
CA SER A 593 -13.19 -12.56 19.67
C SER A 593 -12.02 -13.25 20.36
N PRO A 594 -10.75 -13.11 19.88
CA PRO A 594 -9.58 -13.77 20.49
C PRO A 594 -9.41 -13.47 21.98
N VAL A 595 -9.66 -12.25 22.43
CA VAL A 595 -9.51 -11.86 23.84
C VAL A 595 -10.41 -12.68 24.76
N LEU A 596 -11.62 -13.05 24.30
CA LEU A 596 -12.56 -13.86 25.06
C LEU A 596 -12.22 -15.35 25.03
N GLN A 597 -11.28 -15.77 24.20
CA GLN A 597 -10.75 -17.12 24.07
C GLN A 597 -9.34 -17.27 24.69
N ALA A 598 -8.83 -16.24 25.38
CA ALA A 598 -7.45 -16.20 25.87
C ALA A 598 -7.14 -17.19 27.00
N LYS A 599 -8.17 -17.82 27.60
CA LYS A 599 -7.96 -18.81 28.67
C LYS A 599 -7.13 -19.99 28.16
N GLY A 600 -6.00 -20.26 28.84
CA GLY A 600 -5.11 -21.36 28.51
C GLY A 600 -4.11 -21.09 27.39
N VAL A 601 -3.98 -19.87 26.93
CA VAL A 601 -2.86 -19.43 26.07
C VAL A 601 -1.55 -19.68 26.81
N THR A 602 -0.58 -20.27 26.11
CA THR A 602 0.76 -20.57 26.65
C THR A 602 1.89 -19.98 25.80
N THR A 603 1.56 -19.41 24.66
CA THR A 603 2.53 -18.91 23.68
C THR A 603 3.08 -17.54 24.09
N PRO A 604 4.38 -17.37 24.30
CA PRO A 604 5.03 -16.06 24.45
C PRO A 604 4.59 -15.09 23.35
N THR A 605 4.10 -13.91 23.72
CA THR A 605 3.43 -13.02 22.80
C THR A 605 4.02 -11.61 22.82
N LEU A 606 4.39 -11.08 21.65
CA LEU A 606 4.71 -9.68 21.41
C LEU A 606 3.46 -9.00 20.84
N VAL A 607 3.00 -7.93 21.48
CA VAL A 607 1.93 -7.07 20.94
C VAL A 607 2.52 -5.78 20.43
N GLN A 608 2.16 -5.32 19.23
CA GLN A 608 2.69 -4.10 18.63
C GLN A 608 1.54 -3.26 18.08
N HIS A 609 1.50 -1.93 18.41
CA HIS A 609 0.36 -1.10 18.03
C HIS A 609 0.75 0.36 17.84
N GLY A 610 0.19 1.02 16.82
CA GLY A 610 0.26 2.47 16.66
C GLY A 610 -0.63 3.19 17.69
N GLU A 611 -0.09 4.19 18.38
CA GLU A 611 -0.85 4.95 19.39
C GLU A 611 -2.01 5.75 18.76
N ALA A 612 -1.82 6.27 17.54
CA ALA A 612 -2.81 7.06 16.82
C ALA A 612 -3.63 6.23 15.82
N ASP A 613 -3.70 4.91 16.02
CA ASP A 613 -4.47 4.01 15.17
C ASP A 613 -5.98 4.17 15.44
N VAL A 614 -6.68 4.75 14.48
CA VAL A 614 -8.16 4.92 14.51
C VAL A 614 -8.87 3.80 13.75
N ARG A 615 -8.15 3.04 12.88
CA ARG A 615 -8.68 1.92 12.12
C ARG A 615 -8.90 0.71 13.03
N VAL A 616 -7.87 0.35 13.77
CA VAL A 616 -7.91 -0.63 14.86
C VAL A 616 -7.44 0.09 16.12
N PRO A 617 -8.33 0.60 16.94
CA PRO A 617 -7.96 1.40 18.11
C PRO A 617 -6.99 0.65 19.01
N VAL A 618 -5.99 1.38 19.54
CA VAL A 618 -4.91 0.83 20.37
C VAL A 618 -5.41 0.06 21.61
N SER A 619 -6.64 0.35 22.06
CA SER A 619 -7.33 -0.40 23.11
C SER A 619 -7.46 -1.90 22.82
N GLN A 620 -7.60 -2.29 21.55
CA GLN A 620 -7.63 -3.69 21.14
C GLN A 620 -6.33 -4.41 21.49
N GLY A 621 -5.19 -3.74 21.33
CA GLY A 621 -3.88 -4.25 21.75
C GLY A 621 -3.78 -4.38 23.28
N TYR A 622 -4.24 -3.38 24.02
CA TYR A 622 -4.24 -3.41 25.49
C TYR A 622 -5.13 -4.53 26.05
N GLU A 623 -6.33 -4.73 25.49
CA GLU A 623 -7.23 -5.80 25.92
C GLU A 623 -6.54 -7.17 25.80
N PHE A 624 -5.90 -7.46 24.66
CA PHE A 624 -5.25 -8.74 24.43
C PHE A 624 -3.96 -8.90 25.26
N TYR A 625 -3.13 -7.85 25.34
CA TYR A 625 -1.95 -7.84 26.20
C TYR A 625 -2.30 -8.21 27.65
N ASN A 626 -3.30 -7.55 28.23
CA ASN A 626 -3.72 -7.80 29.59
C ASN A 626 -4.30 -9.22 29.76
N ALA A 627 -5.10 -9.70 28.79
CA ALA A 627 -5.66 -11.04 28.85
C ALA A 627 -4.56 -12.12 28.86
N VAL A 628 -3.54 -12.01 28.00
CA VAL A 628 -2.40 -12.95 27.97
C VAL A 628 -1.54 -12.81 29.23
N LYS A 629 -1.31 -11.59 29.71
CA LYS A 629 -0.55 -11.35 30.96
C LYS A 629 -1.19 -12.02 32.18
N GLN A 630 -2.51 -12.01 32.26
CA GLN A 630 -3.25 -12.68 33.34
C GLN A 630 -3.16 -14.20 33.30
N GLN A 631 -2.76 -14.80 32.16
CA GLN A 631 -2.48 -16.24 32.08
C GLN A 631 -1.06 -16.59 32.57
N GLY A 632 -0.24 -15.60 33.01
CA GLY A 632 1.14 -15.82 33.44
C GLY A 632 2.12 -16.13 32.31
N VAL A 633 1.76 -15.83 31.06
CA VAL A 633 2.57 -16.06 29.87
C VAL A 633 3.52 -14.86 29.65
N PRO A 634 4.77 -15.08 29.23
CA PRO A 634 5.64 -13.98 28.82
C PRO A 634 4.98 -13.13 27.72
N VAL A 635 4.72 -11.87 27.99
CA VAL A 635 4.11 -10.95 27.05
C VAL A 635 4.79 -9.59 27.13
N GLU A 636 5.11 -9.02 25.96
CA GLU A 636 5.63 -7.66 25.82
C GLU A 636 4.72 -6.86 24.92
N MET A 637 4.62 -5.53 25.15
CA MET A 637 3.83 -4.64 24.31
C MET A 637 4.65 -3.43 23.87
N LEU A 638 4.78 -3.24 22.56
CA LEU A 638 5.44 -2.10 21.92
C LEU A 638 4.39 -1.12 21.41
N ILE A 639 4.29 0.05 22.02
CA ILE A 639 3.49 1.17 21.53
C ILE A 639 4.34 2.06 20.65
N LEU A 640 3.79 2.46 19.51
CA LEU A 640 4.45 3.30 18.53
C LEU A 640 3.80 4.70 18.57
N PRO A 641 4.42 5.68 19.26
CA PRO A 641 3.85 7.02 19.40
C PRO A 641 3.57 7.67 18.03
N ARG A 642 2.42 8.35 17.94
CA ARG A 642 1.98 9.08 16.73
C ARG A 642 1.67 8.20 15.50
N GLN A 643 1.95 6.89 15.54
CA GLN A 643 1.77 6.05 14.36
C GLN A 643 0.31 5.67 14.14
N PRO A 644 -0.20 5.81 12.90
CA PRO A 644 -1.51 5.29 12.51
C PRO A 644 -1.46 3.76 12.31
N HIS A 645 -2.53 3.20 11.76
CA HIS A 645 -2.66 1.76 11.48
C HIS A 645 -1.52 1.16 10.64
N GLY A 646 -1.02 1.90 9.66
CA GLY A 646 0.22 1.59 8.92
C GLY A 646 1.32 2.53 9.36
N PRO A 647 2.39 2.07 10.05
CA PRO A 647 3.48 2.95 10.47
C PRO A 647 4.12 3.69 9.31
N THR A 648 4.38 4.99 9.49
CA THR A 648 4.87 5.89 8.43
C THR A 648 6.28 6.40 8.68
N GLU A 649 6.74 6.44 9.94
CA GLU A 649 8.07 6.92 10.28
C GLU A 649 9.13 5.81 10.15
N PRO A 650 10.24 6.03 9.41
CA PRO A 650 11.29 5.01 9.21
C PRO A 650 11.85 4.40 10.51
N ARG A 651 12.08 5.22 11.56
CA ARG A 651 12.57 4.70 12.85
C ARG A 651 11.58 3.75 13.52
N MET A 652 10.28 4.05 13.41
CA MET A 652 9.25 3.19 13.97
C MET A 652 9.17 1.86 13.21
N ILE A 653 9.25 1.90 11.87
CA ILE A 653 9.30 0.70 11.03
C ILE A 653 10.55 -0.11 11.34
N LEU A 654 11.73 0.52 11.45
CA LEU A 654 12.96 -0.14 11.82
C LEU A 654 12.86 -0.82 13.20
N LYS A 655 12.29 -0.10 14.18
CA LYS A 655 12.08 -0.65 15.53
C LYS A 655 11.16 -1.86 15.54
N ILE A 656 10.06 -1.81 14.77
CA ILE A 656 9.15 -2.96 14.60
C ILE A 656 9.91 -4.16 14.04
N MET A 657 10.69 -3.96 12.96
CA MET A 657 11.45 -5.03 12.31
C MET A 657 12.50 -5.65 13.26
N GLN A 658 13.26 -4.81 13.94
CA GLN A 658 14.28 -5.26 14.92
C GLN A 658 13.63 -6.05 16.06
N THR A 659 12.54 -5.49 16.65
CA THR A 659 11.85 -6.15 17.77
C THR A 659 11.26 -7.51 17.35
N ASN A 660 10.70 -7.62 16.13
CA ASN A 660 10.21 -8.89 15.60
C ASN A 660 11.37 -9.91 15.41
N LEU A 661 12.50 -9.47 14.86
CA LEU A 661 13.65 -10.33 14.65
C LEU A 661 14.18 -10.88 15.98
N ASP A 662 14.43 -9.99 16.96
CA ASP A 662 14.91 -10.35 18.29
C ASP A 662 13.94 -11.29 19.03
N TRP A 663 12.60 -11.02 18.90
CA TRP A 663 11.56 -11.84 19.52
C TRP A 663 11.59 -13.29 19.05
N PHE A 664 11.60 -13.50 17.72
CA PHE A 664 11.61 -14.85 17.18
C PHE A 664 12.96 -15.55 17.33
N GLU A 665 14.08 -14.82 17.30
CA GLU A 665 15.39 -15.40 17.63
C GLU A 665 15.43 -15.89 19.08
N LYS A 666 14.91 -15.12 20.04
CA LYS A 666 14.86 -15.48 21.47
C LYS A 666 14.14 -16.80 21.74
N TYR A 667 13.05 -17.08 21.03
CA TYR A 667 12.18 -18.21 21.33
C TYR A 667 12.33 -19.42 20.37
N LEU A 668 12.88 -19.22 19.17
CA LEU A 668 12.92 -20.24 18.13
C LEU A 668 14.33 -20.69 17.72
N ARG A 669 15.37 -19.99 18.14
CA ARG A 669 16.75 -20.46 17.99
C ARG A 669 17.13 -21.36 19.15
N PRO A 670 17.97 -22.42 18.88
CA PRO A 670 18.52 -23.26 19.94
C PRO A 670 19.49 -22.52 20.84
#